data_1409f0ec4f5e2a9d058a2890aba6e6ce
#
_entry.id   1409f0ec4f5e2a9d058a2890aba6e6ce
#
_cell.length_a   1.000
_cell.length_b   1.000
_cell.length_c   1.000
_cell.angle_alpha   90.00
_cell.angle_beta   90.00
_cell.angle_gamma   90.00
#
_symmetry.space_group_name_H-M   'P 1'
#
loop_
_entity.id
_entity.type
_entity.pdbx_description
1 polymer ?
#
loop_
_entity_poly.entity_id
_entity_poly.type
_entity_poly.pdbx_seq_one_letter_code
_entity_poly.pdbx_strand_id
1 'polypeptide(L)'
;MNKKVYVFGSLIVAGVFALAFTAYQFLPKSALYRQSGLTVLQEGKSSDAISWLKARYIDVTTGEPVSSETLAKIEQEIRKMGTSKSIVFESLGPDNIGGRTRAICIDRTNINRVWAGGVSGGLFVTNNKGNFWERVVPYFEAGGNPFISSMTMTPDNTLYVATGSNEEGWGGNGVWYSTDFGASFTKIPGTASCTEVASSNADNYVWLATASGLKKWQVGDASLSSVSSTPSGGCFALQVSKNGQVIVAAYAANKTYVSTDGGNSFTDKSGTIANNLVPTGAARIEYAISPTQNATGAYSLYATRTNSNLLSMHVSHDNGQTWNQFVGPSGPPNEFDIYRDQGTYNSIISVDPTDNERLLIGGIDVWEWKQTVNNPPSGGFEKISLWFVNPSSPTYVHADNHEMKWDNNNRFYVGNDGGIGISNDKGQNWYPANRGYNVTQFYGIAFDAGGRVMGGTQDNGTLYNDFTLSTYHEFREVNGGDGFECEISFFNPSVMFSSIYYNSISRSGDRGVNWTNFSPNLPGTYDAPGTDGSPNHPFHTELFFAEYFDPNSQDSVTFIPKKNYDAGDLLRIPSLASGDTITISAATNLYFDDTLYYDPSLTVNNVNYGINNATGETVEMGSDTVIFNVAWDTLRIADPYQSWFMVYVNANGGELWGTRNAARFSVTNPGWLCLAKGIGGGLFNSVDVEFSRDLNH
;
A
#
# COMPACT_ATOMS: atom_id res chain seq x y z
N MET A 1 -1.84 11.34 49.80
CA MET A 1 -1.00 12.18 48.88
C MET A 1 -1.11 11.53 47.51
N ASN A 2 -1.73 12.12 46.54
CA ASN A 2 -1.59 11.91 45.09
C ASN A 2 -2.82 12.29 44.25
N LYS A 3 -3.68 13.23 44.76
CA LYS A 3 -4.75 13.83 43.94
C LYS A 3 -4.34 15.13 43.22
N LYS A 4 -3.13 15.67 43.49
CA LYS A 4 -2.70 16.95 42.89
C LYS A 4 -1.94 16.82 41.59
N VAL A 5 -1.39 15.63 41.25
CA VAL A 5 -0.63 15.43 40.01
C VAL A 5 -1.55 15.25 38.79
N TYR A 6 -2.72 14.63 38.97
CA TYR A 6 -3.67 14.43 37.84
C TYR A 6 -4.35 15.73 37.38
N VAL A 7 -4.49 16.70 38.27
CA VAL A 7 -5.11 18.01 37.93
C VAL A 7 -4.13 18.88 37.13
N PHE A 8 -2.82 18.75 37.35
CA PHE A 8 -1.82 19.52 36.60
C PHE A 8 -1.58 18.96 35.17
N GLY A 9 -1.61 17.66 35.00
CA GLY A 9 -1.50 17.04 33.65
C GLY A 9 -2.72 17.37 32.78
N SER A 10 -3.91 17.28 33.33
CA SER A 10 -5.16 17.62 32.64
C SER A 10 -5.27 19.13 32.31
N LEU A 11 -4.70 20.00 33.12
CA LEU A 11 -4.69 21.46 32.86
C LEU A 11 -3.68 21.84 31.76
N ILE A 12 -2.57 21.11 31.61
CA ILE A 12 -1.59 21.34 30.53
C ILE A 12 -2.15 20.85 29.20
N VAL A 13 -2.78 19.67 29.17
CA VAL A 13 -3.44 19.14 27.96
C VAL A 13 -4.61 20.03 27.56
N ALA A 14 -5.47 20.41 28.50
CA ALA A 14 -6.57 21.37 28.24
C ALA A 14 -6.05 22.77 27.83
N GLY A 15 -4.89 23.20 28.34
CA GLY A 15 -4.25 24.45 27.95
C GLY A 15 -3.68 24.42 26.52
N VAL A 16 -3.11 23.31 26.10
CA VAL A 16 -2.61 23.11 24.73
C VAL A 16 -3.78 23.02 23.75
N PHE A 17 -4.83 22.28 24.08
CA PHE A 17 -6.05 22.23 23.26
C PHE A 17 -6.76 23.58 23.20
N ALA A 18 -6.83 24.31 24.31
CA ALA A 18 -7.42 25.67 24.34
C ALA A 18 -6.58 26.66 23.52
N LEU A 19 -5.24 26.56 23.53
CA LEU A 19 -4.35 27.40 22.70
C LEU A 19 -4.44 27.01 21.22
N ALA A 20 -4.53 25.74 20.90
CA ALA A 20 -4.75 25.26 19.54
C ALA A 20 -6.13 25.68 19.02
N PHE A 21 -7.17 25.55 19.85
CA PHE A 21 -8.54 25.96 19.51
C PHE A 21 -8.68 27.49 19.39
N THR A 22 -8.01 28.29 20.24
CA THR A 22 -7.98 29.73 20.09
C THR A 22 -7.17 30.18 18.89
N ALA A 23 -6.03 29.56 18.60
CA ALA A 23 -5.28 29.80 17.36
C ALA A 23 -6.12 29.46 16.12
N TYR A 24 -6.87 28.35 16.15
CA TYR A 24 -7.81 27.95 15.10
C TYR A 24 -8.96 28.98 14.89
N GLN A 25 -9.47 29.60 15.96
CA GLN A 25 -10.51 30.64 15.86
C GLN A 25 -10.01 31.98 15.30
N PHE A 26 -8.70 32.26 15.43
CA PHE A 26 -8.09 33.50 14.94
C PHE A 26 -7.42 33.36 13.57
N LEU A 27 -7.31 32.16 13.01
CA LEU A 27 -6.93 31.98 11.62
C LEU A 27 -8.09 32.45 10.72
N PRO A 28 -7.86 33.32 9.74
CA PRO A 28 -8.90 33.68 8.80
C PRO A 28 -9.36 32.40 8.09
N LYS A 29 -10.67 32.12 8.20
CA LYS A 29 -11.28 30.90 7.61
C LYS A 29 -10.99 30.71 6.11
N SER A 30 -10.61 31.80 5.43
CA SER A 30 -10.11 31.79 4.05
C SER A 30 -8.70 31.26 3.87
N ALA A 31 -7.89 31.15 4.94
CA ALA A 31 -6.53 30.60 4.86
C ALA A 31 -6.51 29.06 4.95
N LEU A 32 -7.56 28.45 5.48
CA LEU A 32 -7.70 26.99 5.55
C LEU A 32 -8.11 26.36 4.20
N TYR A 33 -8.53 27.17 3.24
CA TYR A 33 -9.00 26.73 1.92
C TYR A 33 -8.22 27.44 0.79
N ARG A 34 -6.90 27.54 0.88
CA ARG A 34 -6.14 27.80 -0.34
C ARG A 34 -6.16 26.52 -1.16
N GLN A 35 -7.02 26.52 -2.18
CA GLN A 35 -6.82 25.65 -3.32
C GLN A 35 -5.37 25.78 -3.76
N SER A 36 -4.54 24.81 -3.40
CA SER A 36 -3.24 24.71 -4.03
C SER A 36 -3.52 24.56 -5.52
N GLY A 37 -2.95 25.42 -6.35
CA GLY A 37 -3.05 25.35 -7.80
C GLY A 37 -2.27 24.14 -8.35
N LEU A 38 -2.46 22.98 -7.74
CA LEU A 38 -2.03 21.71 -8.28
C LEU A 38 -2.91 21.43 -9.49
N THR A 39 -2.38 21.71 -10.66
CA THR A 39 -2.91 21.19 -11.92
C THR A 39 -2.83 19.68 -11.78
N VAL A 40 -3.97 19.05 -11.52
CA VAL A 40 -4.10 17.60 -11.50
C VAL A 40 -3.77 17.12 -12.90
N LEU A 41 -2.56 16.60 -13.07
CA LEU A 41 -2.23 15.83 -14.26
C LEU A 41 -3.02 14.53 -14.14
N GLN A 42 -3.95 14.36 -15.05
CA GLN A 42 -4.86 13.23 -15.16
C GLN A 42 -4.10 12.04 -15.77
N GLU A 43 -3.25 11.39 -15.00
CA GLU A 43 -2.52 10.19 -15.42
C GLU A 43 -2.63 9.12 -14.34
N GLY A 44 -3.41 8.07 -14.65
CA GLY A 44 -3.43 6.75 -13.98
C GLY A 44 -3.73 6.70 -12.47
N LYS A 45 -4.11 5.54 -11.96
CA LYS A 45 -4.43 5.30 -10.54
C LYS A 45 -3.25 5.58 -9.59
N SER A 46 -2.02 5.33 -10.03
CA SER A 46 -0.80 5.64 -9.27
C SER A 46 -0.60 7.15 -9.08
N SER A 47 -1.05 7.99 -10.02
CA SER A 47 -0.96 9.44 -9.89
C SER A 47 -1.86 9.99 -8.80
N ASP A 48 -3.04 9.39 -8.59
CA ASP A 48 -4.00 9.82 -7.58
C ASP A 48 -3.50 9.47 -6.17
N ALA A 49 -2.94 8.27 -5.98
CA ALA A 49 -2.27 7.87 -4.75
C ALA A 49 -1.11 8.82 -4.39
N ILE A 50 -0.25 9.09 -5.37
CA ILE A 50 0.88 10.01 -5.21
C ILE A 50 0.39 11.43 -4.88
N SER A 51 -0.67 11.90 -5.54
CA SER A 51 -1.25 13.23 -5.28
C SER A 51 -1.82 13.33 -3.88
N TRP A 52 -2.50 12.30 -3.41
CA TRP A 52 -3.05 12.22 -2.07
C TRP A 52 -1.92 12.19 -1.02
N LEU A 53 -0.89 11.37 -1.20
CA LEU A 53 0.28 11.31 -0.32
C LEU A 53 0.99 12.67 -0.24
N LYS A 54 1.27 13.31 -1.39
CA LYS A 54 1.93 14.62 -1.45
C LYS A 54 1.17 15.68 -0.66
N ALA A 55 -0.14 15.69 -0.73
CA ALA A 55 -0.94 16.69 -0.02
C ALA A 55 -0.90 16.53 1.50
N ARG A 56 -0.69 15.34 2.03
CA ARG A 56 -0.50 15.12 3.47
C ARG A 56 0.82 15.66 4.02
N TYR A 57 1.79 15.92 3.16
CA TYR A 57 3.11 16.46 3.51
C TYR A 57 3.26 17.94 3.12
N ILE A 58 2.16 18.67 2.99
CA ILE A 58 2.16 20.10 2.74
C ILE A 58 2.16 20.87 4.07
N ASP A 59 3.09 21.81 4.23
CA ASP A 59 3.02 22.79 5.31
C ASP A 59 1.81 23.70 5.07
N VAL A 60 0.83 23.60 5.95
CA VAL A 60 -0.45 24.33 5.83
C VAL A 60 -0.28 25.85 5.88
N THR A 61 0.86 26.36 6.37
CA THR A 61 1.14 27.79 6.48
C THR A 61 1.74 28.34 5.20
N THR A 62 2.55 27.56 4.49
CA THR A 62 3.25 27.98 3.28
C THR A 62 2.62 27.44 2.01
N GLY A 63 1.87 26.34 2.09
CA GLY A 63 1.33 25.61 0.95
C GLY A 63 2.39 24.81 0.16
N GLU A 64 3.62 24.74 0.69
CA GLU A 64 4.73 24.01 0.06
C GLU A 64 4.97 22.67 0.74
N PRO A 65 5.54 21.68 0.05
CA PRO A 65 5.88 20.39 0.65
C PRO A 65 6.83 20.58 1.84
N VAL A 66 6.55 19.89 2.94
CA VAL A 66 7.46 19.86 4.11
C VAL A 66 8.81 19.31 3.67
N SER A 67 9.89 20.05 3.93
CA SER A 67 11.22 19.61 3.51
C SER A 67 11.67 18.36 4.26
N SER A 68 12.48 17.53 3.60
CA SER A 68 13.07 16.33 4.22
C SER A 68 13.95 16.66 5.43
N GLU A 69 14.59 17.82 5.45
CA GLU A 69 15.32 18.30 6.61
C GLU A 69 14.37 18.64 7.77
N THR A 70 13.21 19.22 7.49
CA THR A 70 12.20 19.50 8.50
C THR A 70 11.63 18.21 9.09
N LEU A 71 11.32 17.23 8.24
CA LEU A 71 10.85 15.91 8.71
C LEU A 71 11.90 15.20 9.58
N ALA A 72 13.17 15.21 9.17
CA ALA A 72 14.26 14.63 9.94
C ALA A 72 14.45 15.35 11.30
N LYS A 73 14.31 16.68 11.34
CA LYS A 73 14.36 17.46 12.59
C LYS A 73 13.19 17.09 13.50
N ILE A 74 11.97 17.03 12.98
CA ILE A 74 10.79 16.63 13.74
C ILE A 74 11.00 15.25 14.35
N GLU A 75 11.49 14.28 13.58
CA GLU A 75 11.77 12.94 14.08
C GLU A 75 12.84 12.95 15.19
N GLN A 76 13.91 13.73 15.03
CA GLN A 76 14.93 13.91 16.07
C GLN A 76 14.35 14.55 17.35
N GLU A 77 13.50 15.58 17.21
CA GLU A 77 12.89 16.22 18.37
C GLU A 77 11.91 15.28 19.09
N ILE A 78 11.10 14.52 18.35
CA ILE A 78 10.23 13.47 18.93
C ILE A 78 11.07 12.48 19.74
N ARG A 79 12.21 12.05 19.21
CA ARG A 79 13.15 11.15 19.92
C ARG A 79 13.74 11.77 21.17
N LYS A 80 14.09 13.10 21.15
CA LYS A 80 14.61 13.84 22.30
C LYS A 80 13.57 14.10 23.37
N MET A 81 12.29 14.15 23.03
CA MET A 81 11.20 14.38 23.98
C MET A 81 11.15 13.32 25.10
N GLY A 82 12.00 12.33 25.00
CA GLY A 82 12.20 11.30 26.00
C GLY A 82 10.89 10.56 26.28
N THR A 83 10.89 9.28 26.26
CA THR A 83 9.75 8.50 26.71
C THR A 83 9.41 8.95 28.14
N SER A 84 8.37 9.77 28.30
CA SER A 84 7.69 9.83 29.56
C SER A 84 7.42 8.38 29.96
N LYS A 85 7.97 7.94 31.08
CA LYS A 85 7.92 6.52 31.53
C LYS A 85 6.50 5.98 31.75
N SER A 86 5.46 6.71 31.32
CA SER A 86 4.05 6.39 31.52
C SER A 86 3.35 5.80 30.28
N ILE A 87 3.92 5.94 29.07
CA ILE A 87 3.35 5.39 27.83
C ILE A 87 4.42 4.54 27.15
N VAL A 88 4.16 3.25 27.03
CA VAL A 88 4.99 2.32 26.28
C VAL A 88 4.25 2.01 24.97
N PHE A 89 4.90 2.28 23.85
CA PHE A 89 4.40 1.86 22.54
C PHE A 89 4.93 0.47 22.22
N GLU A 90 4.03 -0.42 21.84
CA GLU A 90 4.36 -1.76 21.36
C GLU A 90 4.01 -1.86 19.87
N SER A 91 4.90 -2.47 19.08
CA SER A 91 4.62 -2.74 17.68
C SER A 91 3.62 -3.88 17.57
N LEU A 92 2.53 -3.66 16.85
CA LEU A 92 1.52 -4.68 16.57
C LEU A 92 1.73 -5.36 15.20
N GLY A 93 2.72 -4.92 14.43
CA GLY A 93 2.93 -5.43 13.08
C GLY A 93 2.27 -4.56 12.00
N PRO A 94 2.00 -5.13 10.80
CA PRO A 94 2.26 -6.52 10.41
C PRO A 94 3.75 -6.84 10.30
N ASP A 95 4.16 -8.05 10.70
CA ASP A 95 5.53 -8.52 10.53
C ASP A 95 5.69 -9.54 9.39
N ASN A 96 4.61 -9.95 8.77
CA ASN A 96 4.54 -10.92 7.68
C ASN A 96 4.18 -10.30 6.32
N ILE A 97 3.78 -9.03 6.30
CA ILE A 97 3.43 -8.27 5.10
C ILE A 97 4.36 -7.06 5.03
N GLY A 98 5.03 -6.90 3.90
CA GLY A 98 5.94 -5.78 3.69
C GLY A 98 5.23 -4.56 3.11
N GLY A 99 5.96 -3.81 2.32
CA GLY A 99 5.49 -2.65 1.58
C GLY A 99 6.54 -2.24 0.57
N ARG A 100 6.33 -1.15 -0.13
CA ARG A 100 7.16 -0.73 -1.26
C ARG A 100 8.65 -0.68 -0.94
N THR A 101 9.41 -1.54 -1.62
CA THR A 101 10.85 -1.76 -1.44
C THR A 101 11.60 -1.37 -2.70
N ARG A 102 12.46 -0.34 -2.59
CA ARG A 102 13.19 0.22 -3.74
C ARG A 102 14.68 -0.03 -3.71
N ALA A 103 15.22 -0.60 -2.64
CA ALA A 103 16.65 -0.83 -2.54
C ALA A 103 16.96 -2.13 -1.80
N ILE A 104 17.87 -2.91 -2.36
CA ILE A 104 18.39 -4.12 -1.73
C ILE A 104 19.91 -4.12 -1.91
N CYS A 105 20.66 -4.38 -0.83
CA CYS A 105 22.11 -4.50 -0.89
C CYS A 105 22.57 -5.76 -0.14
N ILE A 106 23.30 -6.63 -0.84
CA ILE A 106 23.83 -7.87 -0.28
C ILE A 106 25.27 -7.63 0.18
N ASP A 107 25.59 -8.05 1.38
CA ASP A 107 26.96 -7.95 1.94
C ASP A 107 27.93 -8.78 1.09
N ARG A 108 29.04 -8.16 0.69
CA ARG A 108 30.06 -8.75 -0.18
C ARG A 108 30.85 -9.85 0.50
N THR A 109 30.95 -9.80 1.84
CA THR A 109 31.74 -10.74 2.67
C THR A 109 30.86 -11.76 3.40
N ASN A 110 29.58 -11.45 3.58
CA ASN A 110 28.63 -12.30 4.29
C ASN A 110 27.26 -12.30 3.60
N ILE A 111 27.02 -13.18 2.66
CA ILE A 111 25.76 -13.32 1.92
C ILE A 111 24.54 -13.62 2.79
N ASN A 112 24.70 -13.88 4.10
CA ASN A 112 23.58 -13.98 5.03
C ASN A 112 23.08 -12.61 5.44
N ARG A 113 23.93 -11.58 5.31
CA ARG A 113 23.58 -10.19 5.63
C ARG A 113 23.10 -9.50 4.37
N VAL A 114 21.89 -8.97 4.44
CA VAL A 114 21.26 -8.19 3.37
C VAL A 114 20.60 -6.97 3.98
N TRP A 115 20.76 -5.81 3.37
CA TRP A 115 20.00 -4.61 3.71
C TRP A 115 18.86 -4.42 2.72
N ALA A 116 17.74 -3.92 3.21
CA ALA A 116 16.59 -3.55 2.41
C ALA A 116 16.09 -2.15 2.80
N GLY A 117 15.71 -1.38 1.82
CA GLY A 117 15.22 -0.01 1.97
C GLY A 117 13.80 0.14 1.47
N GLY A 118 12.89 0.49 2.39
CA GLY A 118 11.52 0.87 2.05
C GLY A 118 11.46 2.31 1.54
N VAL A 119 10.50 2.60 0.66
CA VAL A 119 10.31 3.94 0.11
C VAL A 119 9.87 4.97 1.15
N SER A 120 9.25 4.50 2.26
CA SER A 120 8.81 5.34 3.38
C SER A 120 9.04 4.69 4.75
N GLY A 121 9.44 3.41 4.80
CA GLY A 121 9.63 2.65 6.03
C GLY A 121 11.06 2.68 6.58
N GLY A 122 12.04 3.11 5.77
CA GLY A 122 13.44 3.24 6.14
C GLY A 122 14.30 2.01 5.89
N LEU A 123 15.39 1.89 6.64
CA LEU A 123 16.45 0.90 6.44
C LEU A 123 16.31 -0.29 7.41
N PHE A 124 16.38 -1.49 6.84
CA PHE A 124 16.35 -2.76 7.55
C PHE A 124 17.54 -3.64 7.18
N VAL A 125 17.88 -4.59 8.05
CA VAL A 125 18.93 -5.57 7.84
C VAL A 125 18.46 -6.95 8.25
N THR A 126 18.84 -7.97 7.48
CA THR A 126 18.76 -9.37 7.87
C THR A 126 20.17 -9.95 8.02
N ASN A 127 20.38 -10.86 8.94
CA ASN A 127 21.61 -11.65 9.09
C ASN A 127 21.39 -13.14 8.75
N ASN A 128 20.22 -13.48 8.25
CA ASN A 128 19.80 -14.86 7.96
C ASN A 128 19.11 -15.00 6.59
N LYS A 129 19.57 -14.19 5.60
CA LYS A 129 19.13 -14.27 4.19
C LYS A 129 17.66 -13.93 3.96
N GLY A 130 17.07 -13.05 4.77
CA GLY A 130 15.69 -12.60 4.64
C GLY A 130 14.69 -13.40 5.49
N ASN A 131 15.13 -14.35 6.31
CA ASN A 131 14.20 -15.07 7.19
C ASN A 131 13.61 -14.18 8.30
N PHE A 132 14.36 -13.16 8.71
CA PHE A 132 13.90 -12.13 9.65
C PHE A 132 14.68 -10.83 9.43
N TRP A 133 13.98 -9.71 9.53
CA TRP A 133 14.53 -8.36 9.33
C TRP A 133 14.45 -7.55 10.63
N GLU A 134 15.45 -6.71 10.82
CA GLU A 134 15.53 -5.78 11.95
C GLU A 134 15.76 -4.36 11.42
N ARG A 135 15.10 -3.39 12.04
CA ARG A 135 15.28 -1.98 11.69
C ARG A 135 16.68 -1.51 12.08
N VAL A 136 17.36 -0.81 11.18
CA VAL A 136 18.71 -0.25 11.43
C VAL A 136 18.59 1.07 12.18
N VAL A 137 18.46 0.99 13.51
CA VAL A 137 18.26 2.16 14.38
C VAL A 137 19.38 3.20 14.26
N PRO A 138 20.69 2.83 14.19
CA PRO A 138 21.79 3.80 14.07
C PRO A 138 21.70 4.70 12.84
N TYR A 139 21.08 4.23 11.75
CA TYR A 139 20.83 5.05 10.55
C TYR A 139 19.95 6.27 10.86
N PHE A 140 18.88 6.04 11.60
CA PHE A 140 17.95 7.11 11.98
C PHE A 140 18.53 8.02 13.07
N GLU A 141 19.31 7.45 14.01
CA GLU A 141 19.99 8.24 15.05
C GLU A 141 21.02 9.20 14.45
N ALA A 142 21.64 8.82 13.35
CA ALA A 142 22.52 9.70 12.59
C ALA A 142 21.79 10.81 11.83
N GLY A 143 20.46 10.69 11.64
CA GLY A 143 19.60 11.65 10.94
C GLY A 143 19.21 11.22 9.53
N GLY A 144 19.39 9.95 9.17
CA GLY A 144 18.89 9.39 7.91
C GLY A 144 17.36 9.43 7.87
N ASN A 145 16.78 9.83 6.73
CA ASN A 145 15.33 9.82 6.55
C ASN A 145 14.82 8.44 6.07
N PRO A 146 13.52 8.16 6.18
CA PRO A 146 12.97 6.84 5.82
C PRO A 146 12.85 6.58 4.31
N PHE A 147 13.17 7.54 3.44
CA PHE A 147 12.91 7.47 2.00
C PHE A 147 14.11 6.90 1.25
N ILE A 148 14.30 5.58 1.30
CA ILE A 148 15.46 4.92 0.68
C ILE A 148 15.20 4.73 -0.83
N SER A 149 16.13 5.22 -1.65
CA SER A 149 16.03 5.13 -3.12
C SER A 149 16.95 4.06 -3.72
N SER A 150 18.17 3.90 -3.21
CA SER A 150 19.15 2.97 -3.75
C SER A 150 20.24 2.65 -2.72
N MET A 151 20.86 1.49 -2.85
CA MET A 151 21.98 1.07 -2.01
C MET A 151 23.06 0.35 -2.80
N THR A 152 24.32 0.51 -2.38
CA THR A 152 25.45 -0.24 -2.91
C THR A 152 26.52 -0.42 -1.83
N MET A 153 27.46 -1.35 -2.06
CA MET A 153 28.60 -1.58 -1.18
C MET A 153 29.89 -1.63 -1.98
N THR A 154 30.92 -0.91 -1.55
CA THR A 154 32.25 -0.88 -2.14
C THR A 154 33.14 -2.05 -1.68
N PRO A 155 34.29 -2.32 -2.35
CA PRO A 155 35.19 -3.43 -1.96
C PRO A 155 35.74 -3.39 -0.54
N ASP A 156 35.86 -2.21 0.05
CA ASP A 156 36.26 -2.00 1.46
C ASP A 156 35.12 -2.23 2.45
N ASN A 157 33.99 -2.75 1.99
CA ASN A 157 32.79 -3.03 2.75
C ASN A 157 32.05 -1.79 3.27
N THR A 158 32.27 -0.63 2.66
CA THR A 158 31.48 0.56 2.96
C THR A 158 30.11 0.45 2.31
N LEU A 159 29.06 0.44 3.15
CA LEU A 159 27.65 0.48 2.71
C LEU A 159 27.26 1.92 2.42
N TYR A 160 26.65 2.17 1.27
CA TYR A 160 26.08 3.46 0.90
C TYR A 160 24.55 3.35 0.76
N VAL A 161 23.87 4.35 1.30
CA VAL A 161 22.40 4.44 1.33
C VAL A 161 21.98 5.79 0.78
N ALA A 162 21.37 5.78 -0.38
CA ALA A 162 20.82 6.97 -1.03
C ALA A 162 19.36 7.19 -0.62
N THR A 163 18.94 8.45 -0.59
CA THR A 163 17.61 8.85 -0.16
C THR A 163 16.92 9.77 -1.16
N GLY A 164 15.59 9.71 -1.20
CA GLY A 164 14.68 10.51 -2.01
C GLY A 164 13.90 9.68 -3.01
N SER A 165 12.67 10.08 -3.26
CA SER A 165 11.85 9.49 -4.31
C SER A 165 11.24 10.58 -5.16
N ASN A 166 11.61 10.59 -6.45
CA ASN A 166 11.05 11.57 -7.39
C ASN A 166 9.58 11.26 -7.71
N GLU A 167 9.20 10.01 -7.67
CA GLU A 167 7.85 9.58 -8.02
C GLU A 167 6.84 10.00 -6.96
N GLU A 168 7.09 9.70 -5.70
CA GLU A 168 6.25 10.15 -4.59
C GLU A 168 6.48 11.63 -4.24
N GLY A 169 7.54 12.24 -4.80
CA GLY A 169 7.90 13.62 -4.51
C GLY A 169 8.50 13.85 -3.13
N TRP A 170 8.99 12.78 -2.50
CA TRP A 170 9.65 12.86 -1.20
C TRP A 170 11.14 13.23 -1.38
N GLY A 171 11.52 14.38 -0.84
CA GLY A 171 12.90 14.84 -0.90
C GLY A 171 13.83 13.93 -0.12
N GLY A 172 14.97 13.56 -0.72
CA GLY A 172 16.06 12.92 -0.02
C GLY A 172 16.83 13.92 0.85
N ASN A 173 17.36 13.44 1.97
CA ASN A 173 18.21 14.25 2.84
C ASN A 173 19.70 13.94 2.71
N GLY A 174 20.09 13.17 1.71
CA GLY A 174 21.48 12.91 1.36
C GLY A 174 21.78 11.45 1.04
N VAL A 175 23.05 11.18 0.79
CA VAL A 175 23.61 9.84 0.74
C VAL A 175 24.39 9.60 2.02
N TRP A 176 24.10 8.50 2.67
CA TRP A 176 24.69 8.09 3.94
C TRP A 176 25.63 6.91 3.72
N TYR A 177 26.69 6.79 4.51
CA TYR A 177 27.58 5.65 4.45
C TYR A 177 27.90 5.09 5.83
N SER A 178 28.20 3.80 5.86
CA SER A 178 28.65 3.06 7.04
C SER A 178 29.88 2.22 6.67
N THR A 179 30.96 2.31 7.46
CA THR A 179 32.17 1.51 7.33
C THR A 179 32.24 0.34 8.33
N ASP A 180 31.20 0.17 9.13
CA ASP A 180 31.09 -0.77 10.23
C ASP A 180 29.83 -1.65 10.16
N PHE A 181 29.41 -1.95 8.93
CA PHE A 181 28.25 -2.81 8.61
C PHE A 181 26.92 -2.34 9.22
N GLY A 182 26.72 -1.02 9.32
CA GLY A 182 25.47 -0.41 9.78
C GLY A 182 25.44 -0.10 11.26
N ALA A 183 26.55 -0.25 12.00
CA ALA A 183 26.62 0.13 13.40
C ALA A 183 26.69 1.65 13.61
N SER A 184 27.21 2.40 12.62
CA SER A 184 27.15 3.85 12.59
C SER A 184 27.01 4.37 11.17
N PHE A 185 26.47 5.59 11.03
CA PHE A 185 26.28 6.23 9.72
C PHE A 185 26.77 7.68 9.70
N THR A 186 27.32 8.07 8.56
CA THR A 186 27.76 9.45 8.30
C THR A 186 27.20 9.91 6.96
N LYS A 187 26.73 11.15 6.89
CA LYS A 187 26.25 11.74 5.64
C LYS A 187 27.42 12.19 4.76
N ILE A 188 27.38 11.88 3.47
CA ILE A 188 28.33 12.44 2.50
C ILE A 188 28.07 13.94 2.37
N PRO A 189 29.09 14.80 2.57
CA PRO A 189 28.95 16.27 2.50
C PRO A 189 28.43 16.73 1.13
N GLY A 190 27.49 17.66 1.12
CA GLY A 190 26.96 18.26 -0.10
C GLY A 190 25.97 17.38 -0.88
N THR A 191 25.54 16.24 -0.32
CA THR A 191 24.51 15.42 -0.94
C THR A 191 23.10 15.84 -0.52
N ALA A 192 22.18 15.73 -1.47
CA ALA A 192 20.72 15.87 -1.31
C ALA A 192 20.03 14.61 -1.86
N SER A 193 18.87 14.74 -2.48
CA SER A 193 18.21 13.60 -3.15
C SER A 193 19.13 12.95 -4.18
N CYS A 194 19.19 11.62 -4.16
CA CYS A 194 19.95 10.81 -5.10
C CYS A 194 19.09 9.64 -5.55
N THR A 195 18.93 9.48 -6.86
CA THR A 195 18.05 8.44 -7.42
C THR A 195 18.69 7.07 -7.38
N GLU A 196 19.98 6.99 -7.68
CA GLU A 196 20.69 5.72 -7.75
C GLU A 196 22.15 5.86 -7.33
N VAL A 197 22.67 4.84 -6.65
CA VAL A 197 24.10 4.69 -6.33
C VAL A 197 24.62 3.36 -6.86
N ALA A 198 25.83 3.38 -7.42
CA ALA A 198 26.49 2.21 -7.93
C ALA A 198 27.96 2.18 -7.55
N SER A 199 28.55 0.98 -7.49
CA SER A 199 29.99 0.77 -7.22
C SER A 199 30.56 -0.37 -8.04
N SER A 200 31.89 -0.38 -8.19
CA SER A 200 32.61 -1.48 -8.85
C SER A 200 33.22 -2.46 -7.83
N ASN A 201 33.94 -3.46 -8.34
CA ASN A 201 34.84 -4.30 -7.54
C ASN A 201 36.30 -3.84 -7.62
N ALA A 202 36.58 -2.79 -8.39
CA ALA A 202 37.94 -2.38 -8.73
C ALA A 202 38.49 -1.29 -7.82
N ASP A 203 37.58 -0.47 -7.25
CA ASP A 203 37.94 0.68 -6.42
C ASP A 203 36.85 0.95 -5.37
N ASN A 204 37.10 1.89 -4.46
CA ASN A 204 36.19 2.25 -3.38
C ASN A 204 35.34 3.49 -3.70
N TYR A 205 35.25 3.87 -4.97
CA TYR A 205 34.34 4.96 -5.35
C TYR A 205 32.90 4.50 -5.39
N VAL A 206 32.04 5.31 -4.80
CA VAL A 206 30.61 5.27 -5.06
C VAL A 206 30.27 6.31 -6.14
N TRP A 207 29.50 5.88 -7.12
CA TRP A 207 28.92 6.74 -8.16
C TRP A 207 27.51 7.10 -7.79
N LEU A 208 27.13 8.38 -8.00
CA LEU A 208 25.84 8.93 -7.58
C LEU A 208 25.12 9.58 -8.77
N ALA A 209 23.93 9.10 -9.08
CA ALA A 209 23.01 9.73 -10.01
C ALA A 209 22.20 10.79 -9.27
N THR A 210 22.42 12.05 -9.57
CA THR A 210 21.82 13.20 -8.87
C THR A 210 21.14 14.17 -9.83
N ALA A 211 20.24 15.02 -9.32
CA ALA A 211 19.62 16.10 -10.08
C ALA A 211 20.64 17.09 -10.70
N SER A 212 21.86 17.15 -10.16
CA SER A 212 22.97 17.99 -10.68
C SER A 212 23.97 17.21 -11.53
N GLY A 213 23.63 15.99 -11.95
CA GLY A 213 24.45 15.12 -12.81
C GLY A 213 25.13 13.98 -12.06
N LEU A 214 25.99 13.28 -12.75
CA LEU A 214 26.77 12.17 -12.21
C LEU A 214 27.91 12.70 -11.33
N LYS A 215 28.03 12.14 -10.14
CA LYS A 215 29.05 12.45 -9.14
C LYS A 215 29.79 11.18 -8.74
N LYS A 216 30.96 11.31 -8.17
CA LYS A 216 31.66 10.22 -7.49
C LYS A 216 32.27 10.68 -6.18
N TRP A 217 32.40 9.75 -5.25
CA TRP A 217 32.96 10.02 -3.93
C TRP A 217 33.52 8.72 -3.32
N GLN A 218 34.53 8.83 -2.46
CA GLN A 218 34.99 7.73 -1.59
C GLN A 218 35.26 8.25 -0.18
N VAL A 219 35.33 7.35 0.79
CA VAL A 219 35.66 7.72 2.18
C VAL A 219 36.99 8.45 2.23
N GLY A 220 36.99 9.66 2.84
CA GLY A 220 38.14 10.51 2.93
C GLY A 220 38.14 11.68 1.93
N ASP A 221 37.32 11.66 0.89
CA ASP A 221 37.21 12.83 -0.02
C ASP A 221 36.51 13.99 0.70
N ALA A 222 37.07 15.19 0.55
CA ALA A 222 36.53 16.40 1.18
C ALA A 222 35.22 16.89 0.55
N SER A 223 34.94 16.53 -0.69
CA SER A 223 33.77 16.94 -1.46
C SER A 223 33.45 15.97 -2.59
N LEU A 224 32.20 16.06 -3.09
CA LEU A 224 31.78 15.34 -4.29
C LEU A 224 32.59 15.81 -5.52
N SER A 225 33.09 14.82 -6.27
CA SER A 225 33.74 15.08 -7.55
C SER A 225 32.71 15.03 -8.68
N SER A 226 32.62 16.09 -9.47
CA SER A 226 31.81 16.14 -10.68
C SER A 226 32.52 15.41 -11.82
N VAL A 227 31.80 14.71 -12.64
CA VAL A 227 32.33 14.03 -13.84
C VAL A 227 32.24 14.99 -15.01
N SER A 228 33.41 15.54 -15.41
CA SER A 228 33.51 16.66 -16.36
C SER A 228 33.12 16.31 -17.81
N SER A 229 33.17 15.05 -18.19
CA SER A 229 32.87 14.59 -19.54
C SER A 229 31.40 14.23 -19.79
N THR A 230 30.56 14.48 -18.80
CA THR A 230 29.10 14.24 -18.90
C THR A 230 28.35 15.55 -19.22
N PRO A 231 27.13 15.46 -19.82
CA PRO A 231 26.34 16.65 -20.08
C PRO A 231 25.92 17.36 -18.80
N SER A 232 25.56 18.64 -18.91
CA SER A 232 24.86 19.35 -17.85
C SER A 232 23.45 18.82 -17.65
N GLY A 233 22.96 18.80 -16.41
CA GLY A 233 21.61 18.36 -16.05
C GLY A 233 21.60 17.08 -15.22
N GLY A 234 20.40 16.64 -14.82
CA GLY A 234 20.24 15.49 -13.95
C GLY A 234 20.63 14.17 -14.59
N CYS A 235 21.18 13.28 -13.77
CA CYS A 235 21.40 11.87 -14.05
C CYS A 235 20.34 11.07 -13.30
N PHE A 236 19.67 10.12 -13.97
CA PHE A 236 18.48 9.43 -13.43
C PHE A 236 18.63 7.92 -13.31
N ALA A 237 19.48 7.29 -14.15
CA ALA A 237 19.81 5.87 -14.06
C ALA A 237 21.32 5.67 -14.24
N LEU A 238 21.87 4.66 -13.57
CA LEU A 238 23.31 4.45 -13.49
C LEU A 238 23.63 2.98 -13.25
N GLN A 239 24.53 2.40 -14.06
CA GLN A 239 25.11 1.09 -13.76
C GLN A 239 26.62 1.12 -14.00
N VAL A 240 27.35 0.37 -13.17
CA VAL A 240 28.80 0.25 -13.22
C VAL A 240 29.22 -1.22 -13.33
N SER A 241 30.10 -1.53 -14.28
CA SER A 241 30.59 -2.91 -14.45
C SER A 241 31.47 -3.33 -13.25
N LYS A 242 31.57 -4.64 -13.02
CA LYS A 242 32.38 -5.19 -11.89
C LYS A 242 33.83 -4.71 -11.91
N ASN A 243 34.44 -4.54 -13.08
CA ASN A 243 35.83 -4.06 -13.19
C ASN A 243 35.95 -2.52 -13.18
N GLY A 244 34.85 -1.79 -13.01
CA GLY A 244 34.82 -0.33 -12.96
C GLY A 244 35.06 0.38 -14.29
N GLN A 245 35.34 -0.33 -15.39
CA GLN A 245 35.72 0.29 -16.65
C GLN A 245 34.51 0.76 -17.46
N VAL A 246 33.41 0.00 -17.42
CA VAL A 246 32.19 0.33 -18.17
C VAL A 246 31.17 0.95 -17.23
N ILE A 247 30.70 2.15 -17.59
CA ILE A 247 29.66 2.87 -16.86
C ILE A 247 28.61 3.32 -17.87
N VAL A 248 27.35 3.04 -17.61
CA VAL A 248 26.22 3.54 -18.40
C VAL A 248 25.35 4.41 -17.54
N ALA A 249 24.92 5.56 -18.07
CA ALA A 249 24.13 6.55 -17.34
C ALA A 249 23.06 7.19 -18.24
N ALA A 250 21.89 7.47 -17.67
CA ALA A 250 20.82 8.21 -18.31
C ALA A 250 20.79 9.67 -17.84
N TYR A 251 20.69 10.57 -18.80
CA TYR A 251 20.58 12.01 -18.58
C TYR A 251 19.23 12.57 -19.08
N ALA A 252 19.03 13.86 -18.91
CA ALA A 252 17.83 14.57 -19.35
C ALA A 252 17.36 14.12 -20.76
N ALA A 253 16.03 13.98 -20.95
CA ALA A 253 15.40 13.35 -22.10
C ALA A 253 15.76 11.86 -22.29
N ASN A 254 16.20 11.20 -21.22
CA ASN A 254 16.67 9.80 -21.19
C ASN A 254 17.66 9.49 -22.31
N LYS A 255 18.66 10.34 -22.42
CA LYS A 255 19.82 10.11 -23.25
C LYS A 255 20.78 9.15 -22.59
N THR A 256 21.30 8.21 -23.38
CA THR A 256 22.26 7.18 -22.95
C THR A 256 23.69 7.64 -23.14
N TYR A 257 24.48 7.67 -22.09
CA TYR A 257 25.92 7.94 -22.09
C TYR A 257 26.69 6.74 -21.59
N VAL A 258 27.78 6.41 -22.26
CA VAL A 258 28.62 5.24 -21.93
C VAL A 258 30.06 5.67 -21.79
N SER A 259 30.70 5.26 -20.71
CA SER A 259 32.15 5.27 -20.51
C SER A 259 32.71 3.86 -20.64
N THR A 260 33.90 3.70 -21.17
CA THR A 260 34.67 2.45 -21.21
C THR A 260 36.07 2.59 -20.62
N ASP A 261 36.32 3.72 -19.95
CA ASP A 261 37.62 4.11 -19.39
C ASP A 261 37.53 4.50 -17.88
N GLY A 262 36.56 3.88 -17.17
CA GLY A 262 36.36 4.13 -15.74
C GLY A 262 35.81 5.50 -15.41
N GLY A 263 35.04 6.11 -16.31
CA GLY A 263 34.41 7.40 -16.13
C GLY A 263 35.29 8.61 -16.42
N ASN A 264 36.46 8.41 -17.03
CA ASN A 264 37.33 9.52 -17.48
C ASN A 264 36.71 10.25 -18.69
N SER A 265 36.02 9.50 -19.57
CA SER A 265 35.26 10.07 -20.67
C SER A 265 33.90 9.35 -20.84
N PHE A 266 32.91 10.09 -21.34
CA PHE A 266 31.59 9.56 -21.69
C PHE A 266 31.25 9.93 -23.13
N THR A 267 30.70 8.96 -23.85
CA THR A 267 30.22 9.12 -25.23
C THR A 267 28.70 9.05 -25.26
N ASP A 268 28.06 9.98 -25.96
CA ASP A 268 26.63 9.93 -26.24
C ASP A 268 26.32 8.74 -27.16
N LYS A 269 25.53 7.80 -26.67
CA LYS A 269 25.05 6.61 -27.38
C LYS A 269 23.56 6.71 -27.70
N SER A 270 23.03 7.93 -27.67
CA SER A 270 21.64 8.22 -28.03
C SER A 270 21.54 8.49 -29.53
N GLY A 271 20.46 7.99 -30.16
CA GLY A 271 20.28 8.24 -31.59
C GLY A 271 19.15 7.44 -32.20
N THR A 272 19.41 6.81 -33.33
CA THR A 272 18.41 5.99 -34.04
C THR A 272 18.85 4.52 -34.07
N ILE A 273 17.87 3.63 -34.16
CA ILE A 273 18.10 2.18 -34.30
C ILE A 273 18.95 1.91 -35.57
N ALA A 274 18.71 2.65 -36.65
CA ALA A 274 19.47 2.49 -37.88
C ALA A 274 20.97 2.80 -37.71
N ASN A 275 21.35 3.54 -36.70
CA ASN A 275 22.72 3.85 -36.34
C ASN A 275 23.27 2.99 -35.19
N ASN A 276 22.55 1.94 -34.79
CA ASN A 276 22.88 1.08 -33.66
C ASN A 276 23.05 1.85 -32.35
N LEU A 277 22.14 2.81 -32.07
CA LEU A 277 22.10 3.65 -30.90
C LEU A 277 20.78 3.48 -30.16
N VAL A 278 20.74 3.91 -28.90
CA VAL A 278 19.52 3.89 -28.08
C VAL A 278 18.67 5.11 -28.41
N PRO A 279 17.40 4.97 -28.83
CA PRO A 279 16.53 6.11 -29.10
C PRO A 279 16.27 6.97 -27.85
N THR A 280 16.08 8.26 -28.04
CA THR A 280 15.67 9.20 -27.00
C THR A 280 14.15 9.27 -26.83
N GLY A 281 13.65 10.06 -25.87
CA GLY A 281 12.22 10.35 -25.73
C GLY A 281 11.42 9.33 -24.91
N ALA A 282 12.06 8.40 -24.22
CA ALA A 282 11.41 7.64 -23.17
C ALA A 282 11.16 8.49 -21.93
N ALA A 283 10.12 8.19 -21.16
CA ALA A 283 9.90 8.79 -19.85
C ALA A 283 10.86 8.20 -18.79
N ARG A 284 11.14 6.89 -18.91
CA ARG A 284 12.11 6.17 -18.07
C ARG A 284 12.99 5.26 -18.91
N ILE A 285 14.22 5.07 -18.49
CA ILE A 285 15.16 4.09 -19.03
C ILE A 285 15.91 3.43 -17.88
N GLU A 286 16.02 2.10 -17.95
CA GLU A 286 16.77 1.30 -16.99
C GLU A 286 17.86 0.51 -17.69
N TYR A 287 18.97 0.28 -16.99
CA TYR A 287 20.10 -0.47 -17.51
C TYR A 287 20.46 -1.66 -16.65
N ALA A 288 21.01 -2.70 -17.29
CA ALA A 288 21.72 -3.76 -16.61
C ALA A 288 23.03 -4.08 -17.33
N ILE A 289 24.07 -4.39 -16.57
CA ILE A 289 25.36 -4.83 -17.07
C ILE A 289 25.59 -6.27 -16.64
N SER A 290 26.01 -7.13 -17.56
CA SER A 290 26.36 -8.51 -17.25
C SER A 290 27.44 -8.57 -16.18
N PRO A 291 27.37 -9.47 -15.20
CA PRO A 291 28.38 -9.58 -14.15
C PRO A 291 29.73 -10.14 -14.62
N THR A 292 29.74 -10.76 -15.79
CA THR A 292 30.94 -11.34 -16.44
C THR A 292 31.10 -10.82 -17.87
N GLN A 293 32.33 -10.80 -18.33
CA GLN A 293 32.64 -10.49 -19.73
C GLN A 293 32.29 -11.67 -20.62
N ASN A 294 31.90 -11.40 -21.86
CA ASN A 294 31.73 -12.40 -22.93
C ASN A 294 33.07 -12.91 -23.48
N ALA A 295 33.04 -13.79 -24.47
CA ALA A 295 34.24 -14.39 -25.08
C ALA A 295 35.15 -13.35 -25.75
N THR A 296 34.68 -12.15 -26.08
CA THR A 296 35.49 -11.08 -26.65
C THR A 296 36.10 -10.15 -25.58
N GLY A 297 35.88 -10.41 -24.32
CA GLY A 297 36.31 -9.58 -23.21
C GLY A 297 35.44 -8.33 -22.97
N ALA A 298 34.26 -8.28 -23.57
CA ALA A 298 33.31 -7.18 -23.40
C ALA A 298 32.15 -7.55 -22.44
N TYR A 299 31.63 -6.58 -21.73
CA TYR A 299 30.39 -6.71 -20.99
C TYR A 299 29.20 -6.62 -21.94
N SER A 300 28.16 -7.40 -21.67
CA SER A 300 26.84 -7.21 -22.26
C SER A 300 26.05 -6.19 -21.46
N LEU A 301 25.49 -5.19 -22.13
CA LEU A 301 24.64 -4.16 -21.55
C LEU A 301 23.24 -4.28 -22.11
N TYR A 302 22.27 -4.11 -21.26
CA TYR A 302 20.85 -4.08 -21.62
C TYR A 302 20.24 -2.74 -21.24
N ALA A 303 19.28 -2.29 -22.05
CA ALA A 303 18.49 -1.10 -21.77
C ALA A 303 17.00 -1.38 -22.04
N THR A 304 16.14 -1.06 -21.10
CA THR A 304 14.68 -1.02 -21.32
C THR A 304 14.22 0.44 -21.31
N ARG A 305 13.36 0.79 -22.24
CA ARG A 305 12.81 2.13 -22.41
C ARG A 305 11.30 2.06 -22.30
N THR A 306 10.76 2.91 -21.42
CA THR A 306 9.32 2.94 -21.12
C THR A 306 8.78 4.36 -21.14
N ASN A 307 7.50 4.45 -21.48
CA ASN A 307 6.55 5.48 -21.03
C ASN A 307 5.59 4.78 -20.05
N SER A 308 4.30 5.00 -20.15
CA SER A 308 3.33 4.15 -19.45
C SER A 308 3.56 2.67 -19.78
N ASN A 309 3.87 2.35 -21.02
CA ASN A 309 4.16 0.99 -21.52
C ASN A 309 5.57 0.85 -22.08
N LEU A 310 5.93 -0.39 -22.46
CA LEU A 310 7.20 -0.68 -23.08
C LEU A 310 7.31 0.01 -24.45
N LEU A 311 8.38 0.78 -24.63
CA LEU A 311 8.74 1.37 -25.92
C LEU A 311 9.69 0.47 -26.70
N SER A 312 10.76 0.00 -26.06
CA SER A 312 11.74 -0.88 -26.69
C SER A 312 12.74 -1.43 -25.67
N MET A 313 13.35 -2.58 -26.02
CA MET A 313 14.53 -3.13 -25.34
C MET A 313 15.69 -3.25 -26.28
N HIS A 314 16.88 -2.97 -25.75
CA HIS A 314 18.13 -2.95 -26.52
C HIS A 314 19.21 -3.76 -25.81
N VAL A 315 20.11 -4.38 -26.57
CA VAL A 315 21.29 -5.07 -26.07
C VAL A 315 22.55 -4.61 -26.81
N SER A 316 23.63 -4.50 -26.08
CA SER A 316 24.98 -4.30 -26.56
C SER A 316 25.88 -5.42 -26.06
N HIS A 317 26.71 -6.01 -26.93
CA HIS A 317 27.69 -7.03 -26.54
C HIS A 317 29.14 -6.53 -26.67
N ASP A 318 29.34 -5.21 -26.78
CA ASP A 318 30.61 -4.54 -27.03
C ASP A 318 30.87 -3.37 -26.08
N ASN A 319 30.55 -3.52 -24.80
CA ASN A 319 30.68 -2.49 -23.77
C ASN A 319 29.83 -1.22 -24.04
N GLY A 320 28.68 -1.35 -24.67
CA GLY A 320 27.79 -0.24 -24.97
C GLY A 320 28.20 0.60 -26.20
N GLN A 321 29.10 0.12 -27.02
CA GLN A 321 29.54 0.87 -28.23
C GLN A 321 28.49 0.83 -29.33
N THR A 322 27.86 -0.31 -29.53
CA THR A 322 26.72 -0.47 -30.46
C THR A 322 25.56 -1.14 -29.75
N TRP A 323 24.34 -0.73 -30.11
CA TRP A 323 23.11 -1.19 -29.50
C TRP A 323 22.14 -1.73 -30.53
N ASN A 324 21.65 -2.94 -30.31
CA ASN A 324 20.69 -3.62 -31.18
C ASN A 324 19.35 -3.71 -30.46
N GLN A 325 18.30 -3.28 -31.11
CA GLN A 325 16.95 -3.46 -30.60
C GLN A 325 16.52 -4.93 -30.76
N PHE A 326 16.05 -5.55 -29.68
CA PHE A 326 15.48 -6.90 -29.71
C PHE A 326 13.98 -6.95 -29.40
N VAL A 327 13.43 -5.87 -28.84
CA VAL A 327 11.99 -5.66 -28.67
C VAL A 327 11.64 -4.27 -29.14
N GLY A 328 10.60 -4.11 -29.93
CA GLY A 328 10.06 -2.84 -30.41
C GLY A 328 8.68 -2.53 -29.85
N PRO A 329 8.10 -1.34 -30.20
CA PRO A 329 6.81 -0.88 -29.67
C PRO A 329 5.61 -1.74 -30.14
N SER A 330 5.77 -2.51 -31.21
CA SER A 330 4.84 -3.53 -31.67
C SER A 330 5.24 -4.92 -31.21
N GLY A 331 5.84 -4.99 -30.05
CA GLY A 331 6.38 -6.19 -29.41
C GLY A 331 5.41 -7.35 -29.32
N PRO A 332 5.78 -8.42 -28.63
CA PRO A 332 5.02 -9.68 -28.62
C PRO A 332 3.53 -9.47 -28.33
N PRO A 333 2.66 -10.45 -28.60
CA PRO A 333 1.20 -10.29 -28.57
C PRO A 333 0.68 -9.68 -27.28
N ASN A 334 -0.55 -9.16 -27.29
CA ASN A 334 -1.23 -8.49 -26.18
C ASN A 334 -1.16 -9.19 -24.81
N GLU A 335 -0.77 -10.43 -24.77
CA GLU A 335 -0.49 -11.21 -23.54
C GLU A 335 0.83 -10.83 -22.85
N PHE A 336 1.66 -10.02 -23.52
CA PHE A 336 2.99 -9.61 -23.09
C PHE A 336 2.97 -8.18 -22.54
N ASP A 337 2.04 -7.86 -21.69
CA ASP A 337 1.99 -6.56 -21.05
C ASP A 337 2.76 -6.58 -19.72
N ILE A 338 4.06 -6.29 -19.79
CA ILE A 338 4.94 -6.29 -18.61
C ILE A 338 4.52 -5.22 -17.62
N TYR A 339 4.14 -4.04 -18.11
CA TYR A 339 4.02 -2.82 -17.28
C TYR A 339 2.58 -2.36 -17.05
N ARG A 340 1.62 -2.71 -17.88
CA ARG A 340 0.20 -2.35 -17.74
C ARG A 340 -0.02 -0.88 -17.34
N ASP A 341 0.46 0.02 -18.21
CA ASP A 341 0.44 1.48 -18.04
C ASP A 341 1.27 2.03 -16.87
N GLN A 342 2.11 1.20 -16.22
CA GLN A 342 2.95 1.60 -15.09
C GLN A 342 4.46 1.62 -15.39
N GLY A 343 4.86 1.65 -16.66
CA GLY A 343 6.27 1.53 -17.07
C GLY A 343 7.20 2.63 -16.57
N THR A 344 6.68 3.78 -16.13
CA THR A 344 7.45 4.80 -15.43
C THR A 344 7.63 4.51 -13.94
N TYR A 345 6.80 3.65 -13.39
CA TYR A 345 6.74 3.34 -11.97
C TYR A 345 7.55 2.07 -11.60
N ASN A 346 7.32 0.95 -12.29
CA ASN A 346 7.78 -0.38 -11.90
C ASN A 346 8.78 -1.03 -12.88
N SER A 347 9.57 -0.25 -13.61
CA SER A 347 10.55 -0.78 -14.57
C SER A 347 11.88 -1.09 -13.90
N ILE A 348 12.33 -2.34 -13.97
CA ILE A 348 13.64 -2.80 -13.51
C ILE A 348 14.14 -3.99 -14.37
N ILE A 349 15.44 -4.09 -14.60
CA ILE A 349 16.05 -5.21 -15.31
C ILE A 349 17.33 -5.70 -14.60
N SER A 350 17.62 -6.99 -14.72
CA SER A 350 18.83 -7.60 -14.14
C SER A 350 19.31 -8.77 -14.99
N VAL A 351 20.63 -8.91 -15.17
CA VAL A 351 21.23 -10.01 -15.92
C VAL A 351 21.55 -11.17 -14.98
N ASP A 352 21.28 -12.42 -15.40
CA ASP A 352 21.65 -13.63 -14.66
C ASP A 352 23.17 -13.68 -14.45
N PRO A 353 23.66 -13.91 -13.22
CA PRO A 353 25.08 -13.92 -12.92
C PRO A 353 25.89 -15.03 -13.62
N THR A 354 25.25 -16.04 -14.18
CA THR A 354 25.87 -17.19 -14.85
C THR A 354 25.54 -17.30 -16.33
N ASP A 355 24.65 -16.45 -16.83
CA ASP A 355 24.22 -16.45 -18.23
C ASP A 355 24.00 -15.01 -18.72
N ASN A 356 24.99 -14.44 -19.40
CA ASN A 356 24.95 -13.06 -19.91
C ASN A 356 23.85 -12.83 -20.98
N GLU A 357 23.25 -13.91 -21.50
CA GLU A 357 22.17 -13.89 -22.49
C GLU A 357 20.78 -14.08 -21.86
N ARG A 358 20.71 -14.18 -20.51
CA ARG A 358 19.46 -14.25 -19.74
C ARG A 358 19.21 -12.96 -19.00
N LEU A 359 18.12 -12.28 -19.34
CA LEU A 359 17.69 -11.04 -18.73
C LEU A 359 16.41 -11.28 -17.91
N LEU A 360 16.38 -10.83 -16.66
CA LEU A 360 15.19 -10.73 -15.83
C LEU A 360 14.62 -9.34 -15.97
N ILE A 361 13.30 -9.24 -16.04
CA ILE A 361 12.57 -8.00 -16.29
C ILE A 361 11.43 -7.92 -15.28
N GLY A 362 11.43 -6.88 -14.45
CA GLY A 362 10.35 -6.58 -13.50
C GLY A 362 9.46 -5.50 -14.05
N GLY A 363 8.21 -5.73 -13.92
CA GLY A 363 7.08 -4.83 -14.11
C GLY A 363 6.04 -5.22 -13.09
N ILE A 364 4.79 -5.44 -13.50
CA ILE A 364 3.75 -6.02 -12.63
C ILE A 364 4.18 -7.40 -12.14
N ASP A 365 4.62 -8.25 -13.05
CA ASP A 365 5.17 -9.57 -12.75
C ASP A 365 6.68 -9.59 -13.09
N VAL A 366 7.37 -10.66 -12.70
CA VAL A 366 8.74 -10.92 -13.14
C VAL A 366 8.70 -11.77 -14.40
N TRP A 367 9.43 -11.33 -15.38
CA TRP A 367 9.59 -11.99 -16.68
C TRP A 367 11.05 -12.37 -16.90
N GLU A 368 11.28 -13.37 -17.71
CA GLU A 368 12.57 -13.77 -18.25
C GLU A 368 12.60 -13.53 -19.75
N TRP A 369 13.69 -12.98 -20.26
CA TRP A 369 14.04 -13.05 -21.67
C TRP A 369 15.34 -13.80 -21.81
N LYS A 370 15.38 -14.77 -22.75
CA LYS A 370 16.57 -15.52 -23.06
C LYS A 370 16.92 -15.39 -24.54
N GLN A 371 18.13 -14.90 -24.82
CA GLN A 371 18.64 -14.78 -26.19
C GLN A 371 18.92 -16.15 -26.78
N THR A 372 18.46 -16.38 -28.00
CA THR A 372 18.67 -17.62 -28.76
C THR A 372 19.38 -17.38 -30.08
N VAL A 373 19.39 -16.13 -30.57
CA VAL A 373 20.07 -15.69 -31.78
C VAL A 373 20.86 -14.43 -31.48
N ASN A 374 22.11 -14.37 -31.96
CA ASN A 374 23.03 -13.28 -31.67
C ASN A 374 22.97 -12.13 -32.68
N ASN A 375 22.64 -12.39 -33.93
CA ASN A 375 22.65 -11.34 -34.94
C ASN A 375 21.58 -11.57 -36.04
N PRO A 376 20.50 -10.74 -36.09
CA PRO A 376 20.16 -9.77 -35.07
C PRO A 376 19.76 -10.45 -33.75
N PRO A 377 19.94 -9.82 -32.58
CA PRO A 377 19.56 -10.43 -31.32
C PRO A 377 18.08 -10.73 -31.29
N SER A 378 17.72 -11.97 -30.95
CA SER A 378 16.33 -12.38 -30.73
C SER A 378 16.27 -13.49 -29.68
N GLY A 379 15.14 -13.68 -29.05
CA GLY A 379 14.96 -14.63 -27.96
C GLY A 379 13.50 -14.87 -27.61
N GLY A 380 13.29 -15.69 -26.58
CA GLY A 380 11.98 -15.99 -26.02
C GLY A 380 11.73 -15.25 -24.69
N PHE A 381 10.48 -14.99 -24.44
CA PHE A 381 10.01 -14.45 -23.16
C PHE A 381 9.22 -15.50 -22.40
N GLU A 382 9.40 -15.52 -21.09
CA GLU A 382 8.62 -16.36 -20.18
C GLU A 382 8.24 -15.55 -18.93
N LYS A 383 6.98 -15.63 -18.50
CA LYS A 383 6.52 -15.08 -17.23
C LYS A 383 6.87 -16.08 -16.13
N ILE A 384 7.70 -15.67 -15.18
CA ILE A 384 8.23 -16.55 -14.12
C ILE A 384 7.65 -16.22 -12.74
N SER A 385 6.74 -15.25 -12.64
CA SER A 385 5.97 -14.99 -11.43
C SER A 385 4.54 -14.61 -11.75
N LEU A 386 3.65 -14.72 -10.76
CA LEU A 386 2.23 -14.37 -10.83
C LEU A 386 1.83 -13.64 -9.55
N TRP A 387 1.46 -12.37 -9.67
CA TRP A 387 1.08 -11.55 -8.51
C TRP A 387 -0.29 -11.90 -7.92
N PHE A 388 -1.23 -12.41 -8.74
CA PHE A 388 -2.63 -12.66 -8.38
C PHE A 388 -2.92 -14.03 -7.78
N VAL A 389 -1.89 -14.87 -7.59
CA VAL A 389 -2.03 -16.18 -6.94
C VAL A 389 -1.85 -16.06 -5.43
N ASN A 390 -2.23 -17.10 -4.69
CA ASN A 390 -2.06 -17.11 -3.24
C ASN A 390 -0.58 -16.90 -2.85
N PRO A 391 -0.26 -16.08 -1.83
CA PRO A 391 1.12 -15.85 -1.38
C PRO A 391 1.92 -17.10 -0.98
N SER A 392 1.26 -18.23 -0.72
CA SER A 392 1.92 -19.51 -0.49
C SER A 392 2.27 -20.27 -1.79
N SER A 393 1.84 -19.80 -2.96
CA SER A 393 2.17 -20.41 -4.24
C SER A 393 3.65 -20.21 -4.54
N PRO A 394 4.35 -21.24 -5.09
CA PRO A 394 5.75 -21.09 -5.48
C PRO A 394 5.96 -20.15 -6.67
N THR A 395 4.91 -19.70 -7.33
CA THR A 395 4.99 -18.69 -8.40
C THR A 395 4.65 -17.28 -7.94
N TYR A 396 4.33 -17.10 -6.66
CA TYR A 396 3.91 -15.79 -6.15
C TYR A 396 5.08 -14.83 -5.98
N VAL A 397 4.98 -13.68 -6.61
CA VAL A 397 5.73 -12.46 -6.30
C VAL A 397 4.70 -11.34 -6.31
N HIS A 398 4.71 -10.48 -5.30
CA HIS A 398 3.81 -9.33 -5.28
C HIS A 398 4.04 -8.43 -6.50
N ALA A 399 3.01 -7.70 -6.92
CA ALA A 399 3.08 -6.80 -8.06
C ALA A 399 4.09 -5.65 -7.86
N ASP A 400 4.43 -5.00 -8.96
CA ASP A 400 5.17 -3.76 -9.02
C ASP A 400 6.62 -3.88 -8.52
N ASN A 401 7.46 -4.45 -9.37
CA ASN A 401 8.85 -4.75 -9.05
C ASN A 401 9.76 -3.53 -9.28
N HIS A 402 10.58 -3.19 -8.28
CA HIS A 402 11.42 -1.98 -8.26
C HIS A 402 12.91 -2.24 -8.13
N GLU A 403 13.29 -3.37 -7.55
CA GLU A 403 14.69 -3.71 -7.35
C GLU A 403 14.93 -5.20 -7.56
N MET A 404 16.11 -5.56 -8.13
CA MET A 404 16.52 -6.93 -8.41
C MET A 404 17.98 -7.13 -8.07
N LYS A 405 18.30 -8.06 -7.17
CA LYS A 405 19.67 -8.37 -6.76
C LYS A 405 19.94 -9.87 -6.70
N TRP A 406 21.13 -10.25 -7.16
CA TRP A 406 21.64 -11.61 -7.10
C TRP A 406 22.71 -11.75 -6.03
N ASP A 407 22.68 -12.84 -5.26
CA ASP A 407 23.81 -13.22 -4.45
C ASP A 407 24.83 -14.09 -5.24
N ASN A 408 25.98 -14.39 -4.60
CA ASN A 408 27.00 -15.22 -5.23
C ASN A 408 26.60 -16.71 -5.41
N ASN A 409 25.48 -17.13 -4.80
CA ASN A 409 24.98 -18.51 -4.84
C ASN A 409 23.72 -18.66 -5.73
N ASN A 410 23.48 -17.70 -6.63
CA ASN A 410 22.33 -17.67 -7.53
C ASN A 410 20.97 -17.48 -6.85
N ARG A 411 20.95 -17.02 -5.59
CA ARG A 411 19.74 -16.55 -4.97
C ARG A 411 19.38 -15.20 -5.55
N PHE A 412 18.10 -15.01 -5.78
CA PHE A 412 17.54 -13.82 -6.40
C PHE A 412 16.56 -13.14 -5.46
N TYR A 413 16.77 -11.86 -5.21
CA TYR A 413 15.93 -11.01 -4.40
C TYR A 413 15.22 -10.00 -5.30
N VAL A 414 13.92 -9.81 -5.05
CA VAL A 414 13.09 -8.82 -5.74
C VAL A 414 12.40 -7.96 -4.70
N GLY A 415 12.60 -6.65 -4.78
CA GLY A 415 11.86 -5.63 -4.02
C GLY A 415 10.64 -5.18 -4.82
N ASN A 416 9.47 -5.18 -4.19
CA ASN A 416 8.18 -4.83 -4.79
C ASN A 416 7.28 -4.10 -3.81
N ASP A 417 6.03 -3.79 -4.19
CA ASP A 417 5.09 -3.06 -3.33
C ASP A 417 4.55 -3.89 -2.17
N GLY A 418 4.70 -5.21 -2.19
CA GLY A 418 4.40 -6.11 -1.06
C GLY A 418 5.62 -6.45 -0.20
N GLY A 419 6.80 -5.89 -0.48
CA GLY A 419 8.03 -6.13 0.28
C GLY A 419 9.11 -6.83 -0.51
N ILE A 420 9.52 -8.02 -0.07
CA ILE A 420 10.65 -8.75 -0.63
C ILE A 420 10.22 -10.16 -1.01
N GLY A 421 10.42 -10.50 -2.29
CA GLY A 421 10.34 -11.86 -2.80
C GLY A 421 11.74 -12.48 -2.97
N ILE A 422 11.89 -13.75 -2.63
CA ILE A 422 13.16 -14.47 -2.77
C ILE A 422 12.94 -15.74 -3.59
N SER A 423 13.87 -15.99 -4.52
CA SER A 423 14.03 -17.27 -5.18
C SER A 423 15.41 -17.86 -4.87
N ASN A 424 15.49 -19.16 -4.58
CA ASN A 424 16.75 -19.87 -4.36
C ASN A 424 17.22 -20.66 -5.60
N ASP A 425 16.45 -20.64 -6.67
CA ASP A 425 16.62 -21.45 -7.88
C ASP A 425 16.44 -20.62 -9.16
N LYS A 426 16.90 -19.37 -9.11
CA LYS A 426 16.94 -18.45 -10.24
C LYS A 426 15.56 -18.07 -10.81
N GLY A 427 14.56 -17.97 -9.97
CA GLY A 427 13.22 -17.55 -10.34
C GLY A 427 12.26 -18.68 -10.69
N GLN A 428 12.62 -19.96 -10.44
CA GLN A 428 11.71 -21.07 -10.66
C GLN A 428 10.66 -21.20 -9.54
N ASN A 429 11.08 -20.96 -8.30
CA ASN A 429 10.20 -20.94 -7.14
C ASN A 429 10.48 -19.70 -6.29
N TRP A 430 9.40 -19.12 -5.76
CA TRP A 430 9.41 -17.87 -5.01
C TRP A 430 8.78 -18.04 -3.64
N TYR A 431 9.19 -17.20 -2.71
CA TYR A 431 8.52 -17.05 -1.42
C TYR A 431 8.67 -15.61 -0.89
N PRO A 432 7.64 -15.06 -0.21
CA PRO A 432 7.74 -13.76 0.44
C PRO A 432 8.67 -13.85 1.65
N ALA A 433 9.47 -12.82 1.87
CA ALA A 433 10.49 -12.75 2.92
C ALA A 433 10.35 -11.47 3.74
N ASN A 434 9.16 -11.26 4.33
CA ASN A 434 8.78 -10.01 4.98
C ASN A 434 8.81 -10.06 6.52
N ARG A 435 9.17 -11.18 7.13
CA ARG A 435 9.13 -11.33 8.58
C ARG A 435 10.00 -10.28 9.28
N GLY A 436 9.35 -9.39 10.05
CA GLY A 436 9.99 -8.26 10.71
C GLY A 436 10.30 -7.05 9.81
N TYR A 437 9.96 -7.11 8.52
CA TYR A 437 10.13 -6.00 7.57
C TYR A 437 8.92 -5.08 7.58
N ASN A 438 8.79 -4.29 8.63
CA ASN A 438 7.61 -3.48 8.92
C ASN A 438 7.64 -2.14 8.14
N VAL A 439 7.36 -2.19 6.85
CA VAL A 439 7.34 -1.03 5.94
C VAL A 439 5.98 -0.85 5.26
N THR A 440 4.95 -1.55 5.72
CA THR A 440 3.57 -1.43 5.24
C THR A 440 3.07 0.00 5.38
N GLN A 441 2.43 0.53 4.35
CA GLN A 441 1.92 1.90 4.31
C GLN A 441 0.41 1.89 4.59
N PHE A 442 0.02 2.24 5.80
CA PHE A 442 -1.40 2.35 6.19
C PHE A 442 -2.00 3.69 5.75
N TYR A 443 -3.20 3.63 5.18
CA TYR A 443 -4.05 4.78 4.91
C TYR A 443 -4.98 5.07 6.08
N GLY A 444 -5.62 4.04 6.66
CA GLY A 444 -6.50 4.15 7.79
C GLY A 444 -6.36 2.95 8.73
N ILE A 445 -6.78 3.10 9.99
CA ILE A 445 -6.76 2.02 10.99
C ILE A 445 -8.03 2.04 11.83
N ALA A 446 -8.52 0.85 12.18
CA ALA A 446 -9.61 0.66 13.12
C ALA A 446 -9.23 -0.39 14.18
N PHE A 447 -9.85 -0.33 15.32
CA PHE A 447 -9.66 -1.31 16.39
C PHE A 447 -10.95 -1.54 17.16
N ASP A 448 -11.09 -2.73 17.75
CA ASP A 448 -12.22 -3.06 18.60
C ASP A 448 -11.85 -3.01 20.10
N ALA A 449 -12.85 -3.15 20.96
CA ALA A 449 -12.68 -3.17 22.42
C ALA A 449 -11.82 -4.35 22.90
N GLY A 450 -11.62 -5.39 22.10
CA GLY A 450 -10.77 -6.55 22.38
C GLY A 450 -9.32 -6.36 21.95
N GLY A 451 -8.98 -5.20 21.38
CA GLY A 451 -7.64 -4.88 20.90
C GLY A 451 -7.28 -5.48 19.54
N ARG A 452 -8.26 -6.01 18.78
CA ARG A 452 -8.02 -6.43 17.41
C ARG A 452 -7.89 -5.22 16.52
N VAL A 453 -7.01 -5.28 15.54
CA VAL A 453 -6.68 -4.16 14.66
C VAL A 453 -6.97 -4.52 13.21
N MET A 454 -7.60 -3.62 12.51
CA MET A 454 -7.77 -3.64 11.06
C MET A 454 -7.18 -2.37 10.46
N GLY A 455 -6.64 -2.46 9.25
CA GLY A 455 -6.14 -1.25 8.57
C GLY A 455 -6.13 -1.41 7.07
N GLY A 456 -6.54 -0.36 6.38
CA GLY A 456 -6.41 -0.25 4.95
C GLY A 456 -5.00 0.17 4.58
N THR A 457 -4.42 -0.45 3.55
CA THR A 457 -3.02 -0.28 3.18
C THR A 457 -2.87 -0.04 1.68
N GLN A 458 -1.85 0.72 1.32
CA GLN A 458 -1.45 0.87 -0.07
C GLN A 458 -0.94 -0.46 -0.60
N ASP A 459 -1.46 -0.90 -1.75
CA ASP A 459 -1.06 -2.07 -2.55
C ASP A 459 -1.18 -3.44 -1.83
N ASN A 460 -1.55 -3.48 -0.53
CA ASN A 460 -1.61 -4.70 0.26
C ASN A 460 -3.00 -4.98 0.87
N GLY A 461 -4.04 -4.35 0.33
CA GLY A 461 -5.43 -4.57 0.73
C GLY A 461 -5.79 -4.02 2.10
N THR A 462 -6.89 -4.52 2.65
CA THR A 462 -7.29 -4.29 4.04
C THR A 462 -6.79 -5.45 4.88
N LEU A 463 -5.96 -5.15 5.85
CA LEU A 463 -5.29 -6.10 6.74
C LEU A 463 -5.98 -6.18 8.09
N TYR A 464 -6.06 -7.39 8.65
CA TYR A 464 -6.71 -7.63 9.94
C TYR A 464 -5.88 -8.56 10.82
N ASN A 465 -5.69 -8.18 12.08
CA ASN A 465 -5.10 -8.99 13.12
C ASN A 465 -6.16 -9.34 14.18
N ASP A 466 -6.53 -10.60 14.25
CA ASP A 466 -7.50 -11.14 15.22
C ASP A 466 -6.85 -12.03 16.27
N PHE A 467 -5.51 -12.03 16.35
CA PHE A 467 -4.71 -12.86 17.26
C PHE A 467 -4.87 -14.37 17.09
N THR A 468 -5.44 -14.83 15.96
CA THR A 468 -5.61 -16.26 15.65
C THR A 468 -4.46 -16.84 14.83
N LEU A 469 -3.56 -15.99 14.32
CA LEU A 469 -2.37 -16.38 13.56
C LEU A 469 -1.24 -16.86 14.47
N SER A 470 -0.15 -17.32 13.88
CA SER A 470 0.98 -17.93 14.63
C SER A 470 1.65 -16.97 15.60
N THR A 471 1.60 -15.68 15.31
CA THR A 471 2.01 -14.60 16.21
C THR A 471 0.97 -13.49 16.21
N TYR A 472 0.93 -12.72 17.29
CA TYR A 472 0.04 -11.55 17.38
C TYR A 472 0.47 -10.37 16.49
N HIS A 473 1.62 -10.47 15.83
CA HIS A 473 2.11 -9.50 14.86
C HIS A 473 1.77 -9.87 13.40
N GLU A 474 1.23 -11.05 13.16
CA GLU A 474 0.80 -11.46 11.83
C GLU A 474 -0.57 -10.90 11.50
N PHE A 475 -0.70 -10.39 10.28
CA PHE A 475 -1.96 -9.91 9.72
C PHE A 475 -2.34 -10.78 8.53
N ARG A 476 -3.64 -10.90 8.29
CA ARG A 476 -4.19 -11.47 7.08
C ARG A 476 -4.88 -10.40 6.25
N GLU A 477 -4.74 -10.48 4.96
CA GLU A 477 -5.55 -9.69 4.03
C GLU A 477 -7.01 -10.19 4.11
N VAL A 478 -7.94 -9.27 4.31
CA VAL A 478 -9.36 -9.58 4.42
C VAL A 478 -10.19 -9.00 3.29
N ASN A 479 -9.69 -7.95 2.63
CA ASN A 479 -10.26 -7.40 1.41
C ASN A 479 -9.13 -6.85 0.54
N GLY A 480 -9.21 -7.04 -0.78
CA GLY A 480 -8.13 -6.70 -1.72
C GLY A 480 -8.18 -5.26 -2.21
N GLY A 481 -7.25 -4.90 -3.12
CA GLY A 481 -7.08 -3.56 -3.69
C GLY A 481 -6.22 -2.66 -2.80
N ASP A 482 -6.26 -1.33 -3.04
CA ASP A 482 -5.79 -0.37 -2.04
C ASP A 482 -6.86 -0.25 -0.97
N GLY A 483 -6.56 -0.69 0.24
CA GLY A 483 -7.45 -0.48 1.38
C GLY A 483 -7.29 0.95 1.90
N PHE A 484 -8.41 1.63 2.16
CA PHE A 484 -8.41 2.97 2.76
C PHE A 484 -9.00 2.94 4.16
N GLU A 485 -9.84 3.93 4.49
CA GLU A 485 -10.49 3.94 5.79
C GLU A 485 -11.31 2.67 6.01
N CYS A 486 -11.28 2.19 7.22
CA CYS A 486 -11.96 0.99 7.64
C CYS A 486 -12.49 1.16 9.06
N GLU A 487 -13.49 0.37 9.43
CA GLU A 487 -14.12 0.46 10.74
C GLU A 487 -14.49 -0.92 11.29
N ILE A 488 -14.39 -1.09 12.60
CA ILE A 488 -14.87 -2.25 13.33
C ILE A 488 -15.92 -1.78 14.32
N SER A 489 -17.09 -2.41 14.31
CA SER A 489 -18.13 -2.11 15.29
C SER A 489 -17.62 -2.37 16.72
N PHE A 490 -17.79 -1.37 17.57
CA PHE A 490 -17.41 -1.46 18.97
C PHE A 490 -18.35 -2.39 19.77
N PHE A 491 -19.64 -2.38 19.43
CA PHE A 491 -20.64 -3.23 20.10
C PHE A 491 -20.60 -4.67 19.56
N ASN A 492 -20.40 -4.84 18.25
CA ASN A 492 -20.35 -6.15 17.63
C ASN A 492 -19.13 -6.29 16.71
N PRO A 493 -17.99 -6.75 17.21
CA PRO A 493 -16.76 -6.85 16.43
C PRO A 493 -16.82 -7.81 15.22
N SER A 494 -17.95 -8.50 15.01
CA SER A 494 -18.19 -9.24 13.78
C SER A 494 -18.58 -8.34 12.61
N VAL A 495 -19.07 -7.13 12.91
CA VAL A 495 -19.45 -6.12 11.91
C VAL A 495 -18.23 -5.26 11.59
N MET A 496 -17.84 -5.27 10.34
CA MET A 496 -16.67 -4.54 9.83
C MET A 496 -17.01 -3.84 8.53
N PHE A 497 -16.34 -2.71 8.29
CA PHE A 497 -16.40 -1.96 7.04
C PHE A 497 -15.00 -1.76 6.51
N SER A 498 -14.83 -1.96 5.21
CA SER A 498 -13.61 -1.65 4.49
C SER A 498 -13.92 -0.85 3.25
N SER A 499 -12.99 -0.04 2.82
CA SER A 499 -13.13 0.71 1.58
C SER A 499 -11.91 0.49 0.69
N ILE A 500 -12.13 0.63 -0.60
CA ILE A 500 -11.11 0.83 -1.62
C ILE A 500 -11.39 2.17 -2.31
N TYR A 501 -10.59 2.54 -3.30
CA TYR A 501 -10.68 3.81 -3.99
C TYR A 501 -12.11 4.15 -4.48
N TYR A 502 -12.40 5.44 -4.59
CA TYR A 502 -13.61 6.00 -5.21
C TYR A 502 -14.93 5.57 -4.56
N ASN A 503 -14.95 5.57 -3.22
CA ASN A 503 -16.12 5.21 -2.40
C ASN A 503 -16.68 3.80 -2.66
N SER A 504 -15.82 2.88 -3.10
CA SER A 504 -16.18 1.47 -3.12
C SER A 504 -16.07 0.90 -1.70
N ILE A 505 -17.20 0.72 -1.05
CA ILE A 505 -17.29 0.32 0.35
C ILE A 505 -17.89 -1.07 0.44
N SER A 506 -17.29 -1.90 1.27
CA SER A 506 -17.75 -3.25 1.58
C SER A 506 -18.01 -3.40 3.08
N ARG A 507 -18.93 -4.28 3.45
CA ARG A 507 -19.21 -4.65 4.84
C ARG A 507 -19.15 -6.15 5.05
N SER A 508 -18.74 -6.55 6.24
CA SER A 508 -18.71 -7.93 6.71
C SER A 508 -19.49 -8.05 8.02
N GLY A 509 -20.25 -9.13 8.19
CA GLY A 509 -20.94 -9.48 9.43
C GLY A 509 -20.32 -10.67 10.16
N ASP A 510 -19.17 -11.16 9.69
CA ASP A 510 -18.50 -12.38 10.15
C ASP A 510 -16.98 -12.24 10.31
N ARG A 511 -16.54 -11.05 10.74
CA ARG A 511 -15.12 -10.71 11.01
C ARG A 511 -14.25 -10.79 9.77
N GLY A 512 -14.72 -10.27 8.64
CA GLY A 512 -13.95 -10.21 7.43
C GLY A 512 -13.76 -11.54 6.70
N VAL A 513 -14.57 -12.55 6.99
CA VAL A 513 -14.58 -13.81 6.24
C VAL A 513 -15.31 -13.65 4.92
N ASN A 514 -16.47 -13.00 4.95
CA ASN A 514 -17.26 -12.69 3.76
C ASN A 514 -17.55 -11.18 3.71
N TRP A 515 -17.45 -10.62 2.51
CA TRP A 515 -17.68 -9.20 2.27
C TRP A 515 -18.82 -9.01 1.26
N THR A 516 -19.64 -8.00 1.50
CA THR A 516 -20.72 -7.59 0.60
C THR A 516 -20.57 -6.12 0.25
N ASN A 517 -20.83 -5.77 -1.02
CA ASN A 517 -20.83 -4.36 -1.45
C ASN A 517 -21.89 -3.59 -0.65
N PHE A 518 -21.47 -2.47 -0.07
CA PHE A 518 -22.28 -1.59 0.75
C PHE A 518 -22.56 -0.23 0.10
N SER A 519 -21.98 0.04 -1.07
CA SER A 519 -22.13 1.31 -1.80
C SER A 519 -23.41 1.49 -2.62
N PRO A 520 -24.35 0.53 -2.81
CA PRO A 520 -25.50 0.71 -3.70
C PRO A 520 -26.28 1.99 -3.40
N ASN A 521 -26.57 2.77 -4.45
CA ASN A 521 -27.27 4.06 -4.40
C ASN A 521 -26.53 5.21 -3.67
N LEU A 522 -25.29 5.04 -3.28
CA LEU A 522 -24.44 6.18 -2.95
C LEU A 522 -24.17 6.92 -4.27
N PRO A 523 -24.48 8.24 -4.34
CA PRO A 523 -24.28 8.99 -5.58
C PRO A 523 -22.84 8.92 -6.04
N GLY A 524 -22.67 8.53 -7.29
CA GLY A 524 -21.39 8.55 -7.95
C GLY A 524 -20.45 7.41 -7.56
N THR A 525 -20.93 6.27 -7.06
CA THR A 525 -20.10 5.09 -6.86
C THR A 525 -19.52 4.58 -8.18
N TYR A 526 -18.28 4.16 -8.11
CA TYR A 526 -17.52 3.61 -9.23
C TYR A 526 -18.06 2.25 -9.65
N ASP A 527 -18.54 2.12 -10.90
CA ASP A 527 -19.18 0.90 -11.38
C ASP A 527 -18.21 -0.13 -12.02
N ALA A 528 -17.00 0.26 -12.39
CA ALA A 528 -16.01 -0.67 -12.94
C ALA A 528 -14.59 -0.11 -12.99
N PRO A 529 -13.55 -0.93 -12.74
CA PRO A 529 -12.16 -0.54 -12.93
C PRO A 529 -11.89 -0.14 -14.40
N GLY A 530 -11.52 1.12 -14.63
CA GLY A 530 -11.03 1.59 -15.93
C GLY A 530 -11.99 2.42 -16.78
N THR A 531 -13.20 2.72 -16.32
CA THR A 531 -14.18 3.43 -17.16
C THR A 531 -14.17 4.94 -17.03
N ASP A 532 -13.64 5.53 -15.98
CA ASP A 532 -13.25 6.93 -15.88
C ASP A 532 -12.93 7.30 -14.42
N GLY A 533 -11.92 8.08 -14.22
CA GLY A 533 -11.79 8.81 -12.97
C GLY A 533 -12.96 9.78 -12.89
N SER A 534 -14.11 9.35 -12.36
CA SER A 534 -15.19 10.29 -12.13
C SER A 534 -14.68 11.38 -11.20
N PRO A 535 -14.70 12.65 -11.59
CA PRO A 535 -14.25 13.75 -10.75
C PRO A 535 -15.08 13.91 -9.46
N ASN A 536 -16.11 13.10 -9.30
CA ASN A 536 -17.07 13.16 -8.20
C ASN A 536 -16.71 12.27 -7.01
N HIS A 537 -15.61 11.47 -7.10
CA HIS A 537 -15.20 10.61 -5.99
C HIS A 537 -13.78 10.92 -5.58
N PRO A 538 -13.51 11.03 -4.27
CA PRO A 538 -12.14 11.10 -3.78
C PRO A 538 -11.44 9.77 -4.08
N PHE A 539 -10.16 9.82 -4.45
CA PHE A 539 -9.33 8.63 -4.56
C PHE A 539 -9.31 7.88 -3.23
N HIS A 540 -9.06 8.58 -2.14
CA HIS A 540 -9.15 8.06 -0.79
C HIS A 540 -10.59 8.16 -0.30
N THR A 541 -11.18 7.03 0.02
CA THR A 541 -12.53 6.96 0.59
C THR A 541 -12.47 7.37 2.06
N GLU A 542 -13.11 8.49 2.40
CA GLU A 542 -13.27 8.97 3.77
C GLU A 542 -14.61 8.48 4.32
N LEU A 543 -14.56 7.65 5.36
CA LEU A 543 -15.75 7.11 6.01
C LEU A 543 -15.61 7.17 7.53
N PHE A 544 -16.75 7.09 8.21
CA PHE A 544 -16.82 7.10 9.67
C PHE A 544 -18.01 6.26 10.13
N PHE A 545 -17.80 5.40 11.13
CA PHE A 545 -18.86 4.61 11.73
C PHE A 545 -18.97 4.95 13.21
N ALA A 546 -20.08 5.57 13.57
CA ALA A 546 -20.35 5.97 14.94
C ALA A 546 -21.42 5.07 15.55
N GLU A 547 -21.19 4.63 16.76
CA GLU A 547 -22.12 3.81 17.53
C GLU A 547 -22.33 4.42 18.90
N TYR A 548 -23.57 4.35 19.39
CA TYR A 548 -23.89 4.81 20.72
C TYR A 548 -25.09 4.04 21.30
N PHE A 549 -25.19 4.08 22.62
CA PHE A 549 -26.27 3.45 23.36
C PHE A 549 -27.25 4.52 23.85
N ASP A 550 -28.49 4.46 23.37
CA ASP A 550 -29.58 5.35 23.79
C ASP A 550 -30.69 4.54 24.51
N PRO A 551 -30.72 4.55 25.83
CA PRO A 551 -31.75 3.84 26.58
C PRO A 551 -33.16 4.37 26.35
N ASN A 552 -33.30 5.59 25.78
CA ASN A 552 -34.57 6.23 25.48
C ASN A 552 -34.93 6.14 23.98
N SER A 553 -34.21 5.33 23.22
CA SER A 553 -34.45 5.16 21.80
C SER A 553 -35.91 4.81 21.52
N GLN A 554 -36.46 5.42 20.48
CA GLN A 554 -37.79 5.09 19.95
C GLN A 554 -37.73 4.00 18.87
N ASP A 555 -36.52 3.58 18.49
CA ASP A 555 -36.35 2.47 17.57
C ASP A 555 -36.73 1.16 18.26
N SER A 556 -37.24 0.23 17.47
CA SER A 556 -37.68 -1.06 18.01
C SER A 556 -37.45 -2.17 17.01
N VAL A 557 -37.14 -3.33 17.56
CA VAL A 557 -37.15 -4.60 16.81
C VAL A 557 -38.41 -5.37 17.10
N THR A 558 -38.92 -6.09 16.12
CA THR A 558 -40.04 -6.98 16.28
C THR A 558 -39.52 -8.38 16.61
N PHE A 559 -39.86 -8.88 17.75
CA PHE A 559 -39.58 -10.25 18.12
C PHE A 559 -40.80 -11.14 17.79
N ILE A 560 -40.54 -12.22 17.08
CA ILE A 560 -41.51 -13.25 16.78
C ILE A 560 -41.01 -14.52 17.48
N PRO A 561 -41.76 -15.08 18.47
CA PRO A 561 -41.33 -16.28 19.16
C PRO A 561 -41.26 -17.44 18.18
N LYS A 562 -40.26 -18.29 18.31
CA LYS A 562 -40.09 -19.55 17.56
C LYS A 562 -40.38 -20.77 18.43
N LYS A 563 -40.81 -20.58 19.66
CA LYS A 563 -41.27 -21.56 20.66
C LYS A 563 -42.06 -20.82 21.70
N ASN A 564 -42.73 -21.52 22.58
CA ASN A 564 -43.36 -20.92 23.74
C ASN A 564 -42.31 -20.42 24.75
N TYR A 565 -42.56 -19.28 25.32
CA TYR A 565 -41.78 -18.69 26.39
C TYR A 565 -42.71 -18.40 27.57
N ASP A 566 -42.24 -18.67 28.77
CA ASP A 566 -42.96 -18.34 30.01
C ASP A 566 -42.57 -16.91 30.47
N ALA A 567 -43.45 -16.31 31.23
CA ALA A 567 -43.14 -15.05 31.87
C ALA A 567 -41.87 -15.15 32.74
N GLY A 568 -40.89 -14.30 32.51
CA GLY A 568 -39.58 -14.35 33.14
C GLY A 568 -38.49 -14.99 32.31
N ASP A 569 -38.80 -15.69 31.23
CA ASP A 569 -37.82 -16.25 30.32
C ASP A 569 -36.99 -15.14 29.65
N LEU A 570 -35.70 -15.40 29.41
CA LEU A 570 -34.79 -14.46 28.73
C LEU A 570 -34.99 -14.57 27.22
N LEU A 571 -35.39 -13.46 26.62
CA LEU A 571 -35.45 -13.28 25.17
C LEU A 571 -34.13 -12.64 24.71
N ARG A 572 -33.53 -13.22 23.70
CA ARG A 572 -32.31 -12.72 23.05
C ARG A 572 -32.62 -12.34 21.61
N ILE A 573 -32.48 -11.06 21.31
CA ILE A 573 -32.92 -10.48 20.05
C ILE A 573 -31.79 -9.68 19.46
N PRO A 574 -31.41 -9.89 18.19
CA PRO A 574 -30.37 -9.07 17.59
C PRO A 574 -30.89 -7.65 17.36
N SER A 575 -30.13 -6.65 17.81
CA SER A 575 -30.32 -5.25 17.44
C SER A 575 -30.27 -5.12 15.90
N LEU A 576 -31.12 -4.29 15.35
CA LEU A 576 -31.07 -3.96 13.94
C LEU A 576 -30.00 -2.91 13.62
N ALA A 577 -29.56 -2.16 14.61
CA ALA A 577 -28.59 -1.08 14.44
C ALA A 577 -27.14 -1.55 14.60
N SER A 578 -26.89 -2.52 15.49
CA SER A 578 -25.52 -3.00 15.77
C SER A 578 -25.35 -4.51 15.53
N GLY A 579 -26.46 -5.27 15.42
CA GLY A 579 -26.39 -6.73 15.42
C GLY A 579 -26.06 -7.32 16.80
N ASP A 580 -25.90 -6.50 17.84
CA ASP A 580 -25.66 -6.95 19.20
C ASP A 580 -26.92 -7.54 19.82
N THR A 581 -26.78 -8.31 20.89
CA THR A 581 -27.90 -9.01 21.50
C THR A 581 -28.59 -8.18 22.55
N ILE A 582 -29.83 -7.75 22.27
CA ILE A 582 -30.74 -7.19 23.27
C ILE A 582 -31.26 -8.35 24.10
N THR A 583 -31.08 -8.30 25.42
CA THR A 583 -31.57 -9.32 26.35
C THR A 583 -32.63 -8.71 27.25
N ILE A 584 -33.85 -9.25 27.20
CA ILE A 584 -34.95 -8.82 28.08
C ILE A 584 -35.66 -10.06 28.66
N SER A 585 -36.36 -9.88 29.78
CA SER A 585 -37.26 -10.90 30.32
C SER A 585 -38.62 -10.75 29.69
N ALA A 586 -39.25 -11.88 29.30
CA ALA A 586 -40.62 -11.89 28.85
C ALA A 586 -41.56 -11.43 29.99
N ALA A 587 -42.30 -10.37 29.75
CA ALA A 587 -43.22 -9.83 30.75
C ALA A 587 -44.45 -10.69 30.96
N THR A 588 -44.84 -11.46 29.96
CA THR A 588 -45.97 -12.37 29.91
C THR A 588 -45.58 -13.65 29.16
N ASN A 589 -46.38 -14.70 29.24
CA ASN A 589 -46.20 -15.86 28.39
C ASN A 589 -46.34 -15.43 26.91
N LEU A 590 -45.44 -15.93 26.07
CA LEU A 590 -45.48 -15.73 24.63
C LEU A 590 -45.71 -17.07 23.97
N TYR A 591 -46.74 -17.16 23.18
CA TYR A 591 -47.11 -18.41 22.50
C TYR A 591 -46.60 -18.39 21.08
N PHE A 592 -45.98 -19.47 20.73
CA PHE A 592 -45.65 -19.81 19.36
C PHE A 592 -46.80 -20.62 18.80
N ASP A 593 -47.41 -20.10 17.75
CA ASP A 593 -48.43 -20.83 17.04
C ASP A 593 -47.79 -21.69 15.95
N ASP A 594 -47.84 -23.00 16.12
CA ASP A 594 -47.36 -23.99 15.16
C ASP A 594 -48.46 -24.43 14.18
N THR A 595 -49.49 -23.57 13.98
CA THR A 595 -50.55 -23.83 13.03
C THR A 595 -50.06 -24.15 11.63
N LEU A 596 -50.64 -25.14 11.03
CA LEU A 596 -50.35 -25.55 9.67
C LEU A 596 -50.88 -24.53 8.66
N TYR A 597 -50.03 -24.11 7.76
CA TYR A 597 -50.43 -23.23 6.66
C TYR A 597 -50.90 -24.06 5.47
N TYR A 598 -52.18 -23.91 5.10
CA TYR A 598 -52.72 -24.56 3.90
C TYR A 598 -52.25 -23.85 2.64
N ASP A 599 -51.52 -24.54 1.78
CA ASP A 599 -51.18 -24.07 0.45
C ASP A 599 -51.98 -24.87 -0.60
N PRO A 600 -53.01 -24.26 -1.24
CA PRO A 600 -53.85 -24.93 -2.24
C PRO A 600 -53.06 -25.43 -3.47
N SER A 601 -51.85 -24.94 -3.68
CA SER A 601 -50.97 -25.41 -4.76
C SER A 601 -50.33 -26.75 -4.49
N LEU A 602 -50.36 -27.23 -3.24
CA LEU A 602 -49.80 -28.53 -2.80
C LEU A 602 -50.83 -29.66 -2.77
N THR A 603 -51.89 -29.57 -3.53
CA THR A 603 -52.88 -30.69 -3.63
C THR A 603 -52.35 -31.74 -4.60
N VAL A 604 -52.11 -32.96 -4.11
CA VAL A 604 -51.67 -34.11 -4.91
C VAL A 604 -52.68 -35.25 -4.73
N ASN A 605 -53.21 -35.78 -5.82
CA ASN A 605 -54.20 -36.88 -5.80
C ASN A 605 -55.45 -36.65 -4.91
N ASN A 606 -55.98 -35.41 -4.89
CA ASN A 606 -57.08 -34.97 -4.04
C ASN A 606 -56.77 -34.97 -2.52
N VAL A 607 -55.52 -35.05 -2.13
CA VAL A 607 -55.10 -34.89 -0.75
C VAL A 607 -54.51 -33.51 -0.61
N ASN A 608 -54.97 -32.74 0.37
CA ASN A 608 -54.42 -31.41 0.69
C ASN A 608 -53.23 -31.57 1.62
N TYR A 609 -52.18 -30.85 1.33
CA TYR A 609 -51.00 -30.77 2.17
C TYR A 609 -50.83 -29.33 2.71
N GLY A 610 -50.40 -29.24 3.95
CA GLY A 610 -50.01 -27.98 4.58
C GLY A 610 -48.54 -28.01 4.90
N ILE A 611 -47.95 -26.84 5.05
CA ILE A 611 -46.56 -26.68 5.51
C ILE A 611 -46.60 -26.28 6.97
N ASN A 612 -45.91 -27.03 7.83
CA ASN A 612 -45.68 -26.64 9.20
C ASN A 612 -44.67 -25.51 9.22
N ASN A 613 -45.07 -24.30 9.59
CA ASN A 613 -44.19 -23.13 9.58
C ASN A 613 -43.04 -23.23 10.58
N ALA A 614 -43.16 -24.05 11.61
CA ALA A 614 -42.10 -24.23 12.60
C ALA A 614 -41.01 -25.17 12.11
N THR A 615 -41.37 -26.23 11.38
CA THR A 615 -40.44 -27.27 10.95
C THR A 615 -40.13 -27.20 9.45
N GLY A 616 -40.94 -26.52 8.65
CA GLY A 616 -40.88 -26.52 7.19
C GLY A 616 -41.33 -27.86 6.57
N GLU A 617 -41.90 -28.80 7.36
CA GLU A 617 -42.32 -30.11 6.88
C GLU A 617 -43.72 -30.06 6.27
N THR A 618 -43.90 -30.85 5.19
CA THR A 618 -45.18 -31.01 4.54
C THR A 618 -46.03 -32.05 5.32
N VAL A 619 -47.23 -31.67 5.71
CA VAL A 619 -48.15 -32.53 6.49
C VAL A 619 -49.42 -32.77 5.70
N GLU A 620 -49.89 -34.00 5.63
CA GLU A 620 -51.18 -34.39 4.99
C GLU A 620 -52.36 -33.87 5.84
N MET A 621 -53.22 -33.07 5.22
CA MET A 621 -54.31 -32.36 5.90
C MET A 621 -55.67 -32.93 5.49
N GLY A 622 -56.04 -34.02 5.50
CA GLY A 622 -57.41 -34.53 5.28
C GLY A 622 -58.34 -33.65 4.42
N SER A 623 -59.59 -34.03 4.30
CA SER A 623 -60.58 -33.36 3.44
C SER A 623 -61.23 -32.09 4.04
N ASP A 624 -60.89 -31.68 5.26
CA ASP A 624 -61.54 -30.56 5.94
C ASP A 624 -60.77 -29.24 5.73
N THR A 625 -61.51 -28.22 5.28
CA THR A 625 -61.02 -26.87 5.13
C THR A 625 -60.87 -26.21 6.50
N VAL A 626 -59.69 -26.10 7.01
CA VAL A 626 -59.43 -25.37 8.26
C VAL A 626 -59.11 -23.93 7.90
N ILE A 627 -59.88 -22.98 8.42
CA ILE A 627 -59.65 -21.55 8.32
C ILE A 627 -58.71 -21.18 9.47
N PHE A 628 -57.49 -20.67 9.11
CA PHE A 628 -56.49 -20.26 10.09
C PHE A 628 -56.61 -18.80 10.40
N ASN A 629 -56.77 -18.43 11.67
CA ASN A 629 -56.43 -17.13 12.20
C ASN A 629 -55.04 -17.23 12.80
N VAL A 630 -54.06 -16.76 12.07
CA VAL A 630 -52.68 -16.68 12.56
C VAL A 630 -52.55 -15.39 13.38
N ALA A 631 -52.74 -15.47 14.69
CA ALA A 631 -52.31 -14.41 15.60
C ALA A 631 -50.93 -14.77 16.15
N TRP A 632 -49.91 -14.23 15.56
CA TRP A 632 -48.57 -14.32 16.11
C TRP A 632 -48.48 -13.37 17.31
N ASP A 633 -48.02 -13.87 18.45
CA ASP A 633 -47.61 -12.98 19.54
C ASP A 633 -46.33 -12.25 19.07
N THR A 634 -46.50 -11.05 18.62
CA THR A 634 -45.35 -10.20 18.24
C THR A 634 -45.09 -9.22 19.36
N LEU A 635 -43.82 -9.17 19.80
CA LEU A 635 -43.39 -8.23 20.80
C LEU A 635 -42.52 -7.17 20.13
N ARG A 636 -42.88 -5.89 20.30
CA ARG A 636 -42.01 -4.77 19.92
C ARG A 636 -41.12 -4.40 21.11
N ILE A 637 -39.82 -4.45 20.88
CA ILE A 637 -38.81 -4.27 21.90
C ILE A 637 -37.98 -3.05 21.49
N ALA A 638 -37.78 -2.12 22.43
CA ALA A 638 -36.92 -0.98 22.17
C ALA A 638 -35.50 -1.43 21.82
N ASP A 639 -34.95 -0.88 20.76
CA ASP A 639 -33.57 -1.09 20.37
C ASP A 639 -32.73 0.10 20.88
N PRO A 640 -31.95 -0.09 21.95
CA PRO A 640 -31.16 0.99 22.53
C PRO A 640 -29.87 1.25 21.73
N TYR A 641 -29.49 0.35 20.83
CA TYR A 641 -28.31 0.53 20.04
C TYR A 641 -28.62 1.41 18.83
N GLN A 642 -27.75 2.36 18.59
CA GLN A 642 -27.87 3.30 17.49
C GLN A 642 -26.55 3.35 16.75
N SER A 643 -26.62 3.53 15.45
CA SER A 643 -25.41 3.72 14.64
C SER A 643 -25.65 4.67 13.48
N TRP A 644 -24.59 5.38 13.10
CA TRP A 644 -24.51 6.14 11.89
C TRP A 644 -23.25 5.74 11.13
N PHE A 645 -23.40 5.43 9.86
CA PHE A 645 -22.29 5.30 8.92
C PHE A 645 -22.32 6.48 7.99
N MET A 646 -21.22 7.20 7.88
CA MET A 646 -21.10 8.41 7.10
C MET A 646 -19.95 8.28 6.11
N VAL A 647 -20.12 8.90 4.94
CA VAL A 647 -19.13 8.90 3.87
C VAL A 647 -19.14 10.24 3.15
N TYR A 648 -17.94 10.71 2.82
CA TYR A 648 -17.78 11.90 2.01
C TYR A 648 -17.84 11.56 0.51
N VAL A 649 -18.54 12.41 -0.24
CA VAL A 649 -18.65 12.35 -1.70
C VAL A 649 -18.27 13.71 -2.27
N ASN A 650 -17.38 13.74 -3.24
CA ASN A 650 -16.87 14.99 -3.85
C ASN A 650 -17.82 15.60 -4.89
N ALA A 651 -19.09 15.21 -4.92
CA ALA A 651 -20.09 15.77 -5.81
C ALA A 651 -20.55 17.16 -5.32
N ASN A 652 -20.98 18.02 -6.26
CA ASN A 652 -21.62 19.31 -5.97
C ASN A 652 -20.88 20.21 -4.96
N GLY A 653 -19.56 20.19 -4.96
CA GLY A 653 -18.73 20.96 -4.03
C GLY A 653 -18.61 20.33 -2.64
N GLY A 654 -18.70 19.03 -2.58
CA GLY A 654 -18.58 18.21 -1.36
C GLY A 654 -19.92 17.95 -0.67
N GLU A 655 -20.23 16.67 -0.50
CA GLU A 655 -21.44 16.21 0.18
C GLU A 655 -21.09 15.20 1.27
N LEU A 656 -21.80 15.25 2.38
CA LEU A 656 -21.77 14.21 3.41
C LEU A 656 -23.03 13.37 3.29
N TRP A 657 -22.85 12.08 3.10
CA TRP A 657 -23.93 11.11 3.04
C TRP A 657 -23.87 10.17 4.24
N GLY A 658 -25.03 9.79 4.76
CA GLY A 658 -25.10 8.91 5.91
C GLY A 658 -26.25 7.91 5.83
N THR A 659 -26.12 6.82 6.61
CA THR A 659 -27.16 5.83 6.78
C THR A 659 -27.14 5.24 8.19
N ARG A 660 -28.34 4.88 8.71
CA ARG A 660 -28.52 4.16 9.98
C ARG A 660 -28.63 2.65 9.77
N ASN A 661 -28.54 2.17 8.54
CA ASN A 661 -28.74 0.77 8.20
C ASN A 661 -27.43 0.01 7.91
N ALA A 662 -26.30 0.56 8.28
CA ALA A 662 -25.00 -0.03 7.92
C ALA A 662 -24.81 -1.43 8.50
N ALA A 663 -25.17 -1.65 9.76
CA ALA A 663 -25.09 -2.94 10.44
C ALA A 663 -26.28 -3.87 10.17
N ARG A 664 -27.27 -3.43 9.36
CA ARG A 664 -28.45 -4.23 9.00
C ARG A 664 -28.19 -5.09 7.78
N PHE A 665 -27.68 -6.28 7.95
CA PHE A 665 -27.32 -7.18 6.83
C PHE A 665 -28.52 -7.71 6.04
N SER A 666 -29.73 -7.66 6.59
CA SER A 666 -30.97 -8.00 5.90
C SER A 666 -31.40 -6.92 4.88
N VAL A 667 -30.78 -5.74 4.90
CA VAL A 667 -31.09 -4.62 4.02
C VAL A 667 -30.03 -4.53 2.92
N THR A 668 -30.43 -4.75 1.68
CA THR A 668 -29.55 -4.67 0.50
C THR A 668 -29.32 -3.22 0.04
N ASN A 669 -30.33 -2.35 0.24
CA ASN A 669 -30.20 -0.91 -0.02
C ASN A 669 -30.10 -0.16 1.31
N PRO A 670 -28.94 0.41 1.63
CA PRO A 670 -28.73 1.07 2.92
C PRO A 670 -29.60 2.33 3.14
N GLY A 671 -30.21 2.89 2.10
CA GLY A 671 -31.06 4.08 2.22
C GLY A 671 -30.24 5.32 2.60
N TRP A 672 -29.31 5.68 1.73
CA TRP A 672 -28.46 6.84 1.94
C TRP A 672 -29.22 8.15 2.00
N LEU A 673 -28.87 8.99 2.96
CA LEU A 673 -29.38 10.34 3.17
C LEU A 673 -28.26 11.34 2.98
N CYS A 674 -28.50 12.38 2.19
CA CYS A 674 -27.58 13.50 2.10
C CYS A 674 -27.73 14.38 3.35
N LEU A 675 -26.72 14.40 4.19
CA LEU A 675 -26.72 15.13 5.47
C LEU A 675 -26.26 16.59 5.29
N ALA A 676 -25.31 16.82 4.37
CA ALA A 676 -24.81 18.15 4.08
C ALA A 676 -24.35 18.26 2.62
N LYS A 677 -24.41 19.49 2.06
CA LYS A 677 -23.93 19.82 0.71
C LYS A 677 -23.08 21.08 0.72
N GLY A 678 -22.16 21.19 -0.23
CA GLY A 678 -21.32 22.37 -0.39
C GLY A 678 -20.33 22.57 0.77
N ILE A 679 -19.92 21.48 1.43
CA ILE A 679 -19.01 21.51 2.57
C ILE A 679 -17.52 21.68 2.17
N GLY A 680 -17.23 21.75 0.91
CA GLY A 680 -15.92 21.91 0.32
C GLY A 680 -15.66 20.83 -0.73
N GLY A 681 -15.15 21.20 -1.89
CA GLY A 681 -14.70 20.29 -2.94
C GLY A 681 -13.17 20.19 -2.93
N GLY A 682 -12.64 18.99 -3.03
CA GLY A 682 -11.19 18.77 -3.12
C GLY A 682 -10.85 17.31 -3.02
N LEU A 683 -9.58 16.97 -3.25
CA LEU A 683 -9.06 15.61 -3.13
C LEU A 683 -8.92 15.14 -1.67
N PHE A 684 -9.09 16.06 -0.70
CA PHE A 684 -8.73 15.82 0.69
C PHE A 684 -9.81 16.34 1.62
N ASN A 685 -10.56 15.43 2.18
CA ASN A 685 -11.45 15.76 3.27
C ASN A 685 -11.34 14.67 4.33
N SER A 686 -11.13 15.07 5.55
CA SER A 686 -11.31 14.21 6.70
C SER A 686 -12.73 14.39 7.19
N VAL A 687 -13.43 13.32 7.44
CA VAL A 687 -14.73 13.33 8.11
C VAL A 687 -14.48 12.92 9.55
N ASP A 688 -14.68 13.87 10.45
CA ASP A 688 -14.71 13.62 11.90
C ASP A 688 -16.07 14.04 12.42
N VAL A 689 -16.69 13.17 13.20
CA VAL A 689 -18.06 13.37 13.69
C VAL A 689 -18.08 13.26 15.19
N GLU A 690 -18.44 14.36 15.83
CA GLU A 690 -18.66 14.39 17.27
C GLU A 690 -20.17 14.46 17.55
N PHE A 691 -20.68 13.54 18.35
CA PHE A 691 -22.06 13.57 18.79
C PHE A 691 -22.21 14.47 20.01
N SER A 692 -23.25 15.32 19.99
CA SER A 692 -23.62 16.07 21.18
C SER A 692 -24.09 15.13 22.30
N ARG A 693 -23.89 15.52 23.54
CA ARG A 693 -24.29 14.70 24.70
C ARG A 693 -25.80 14.48 24.82
N ASP A 694 -26.60 15.31 24.18
CA ASP A 694 -28.05 15.20 24.15
C ASP A 694 -28.57 14.42 22.92
N LEU A 695 -27.66 13.93 22.07
CA LEU A 695 -27.94 13.12 20.86
C LEU A 695 -28.91 13.80 19.86
N ASN A 696 -29.12 15.10 19.95
CA ASN A 696 -30.07 15.85 19.13
C ASN A 696 -29.36 16.74 18.08
N HIS A 697 -28.03 16.81 18.09
CA HIS A 697 -27.22 17.65 17.19
C HIS A 697 -26.01 16.92 16.65
#